data_6387f4ef9572603b648614cbcc50c092
#
_entry.id   6387f4ef9572603b648614cbcc50c092
#
_cell.length_a   1.000
_cell.length_b   1.000
_cell.length_c   1.000
_cell.angle_alpha   90.00
_cell.angle_beta   90.00
_cell.angle_gamma   90.00
#
_symmetry.space_group_name_H-M   'P 1'
#
loop_
_entity.id
_entity.type
_entity.pdbx_description
1 polymer ?
#
loop_
_entity_poly.entity_id
_entity_poly.type
_entity_poly.pdbx_seq_one_letter_code
_entity_poly.pdbx_strand_id
1 'polypeptide(L)'
;MRLKRLLVTLLITAFPIAAQSRPEDMAPILEHPLETPDVVAFQVRQHLFQRISPLAAPRNAAQWSAETERIRKHLLDDVVFHGWPRAWVEATPKFEDLGTIESHDGYRIRKLRYEIVPGFQSTALLYEPEHLNGKIPAILNPNGHEHELGKAAEYKQKRCINFAKRGILALSLEWLDCGELHVPGNKHEFGAHLDLVGANTVGLFYLAMRRGLDYLYDHPNVDRGRLGVTGLSGGGWQTITLSALDPRVIVSVPVAGYSAFVSKLERVGDYGDPEQVPQDFLDGQDYSHLTAMRAPRPTLLIHNAEDDCCFRAPLVKPYIYDDVKPFFRLFGKEDVFAWHENTDPSTHNYQLDNRLQAYRFFSTHFGLPVIEQEIPVDAEVKSYDDLVVGLPKDNLTILGLARKLATEISYQPAPEGAERGKLNTLVRYKPVAVEHAWALTNTKNKGVETRSYQFIFGNGLSATGVWAKAISSPNGSSATIVLSDEGKKVMARPVSDRLNRGEQTLAADLVFTGDAAPKEDDLEEFPLMMATTGERALGIEGAQLIALAQWLKNNFGAQTIRVESLGIRNQVVALVAADLAPGLFSEIAIRGGMPSFRYLLDTPVKFESAPDLFCLDLYKQFDIDRLASIAEPARVTQQYR
;
A
#
# COMPACT_ATOMS: atom_id res chain seq x y z
N MET A 1 15.15 -10.67 -99.93
CA MET A 1 15.59 -10.35 -98.56
C MET A 1 14.37 -9.96 -97.74
N ARG A 2 13.94 -10.85 -96.84
CA ARG A 2 12.78 -10.65 -95.91
C ARG A 2 13.35 -10.44 -94.52
N LEU A 3 13.18 -9.20 -94.02
CA LEU A 3 13.56 -8.81 -92.63
C LEU A 3 12.50 -9.32 -91.65
N LYS A 4 12.83 -10.29 -90.79
CA LYS A 4 11.99 -10.68 -89.69
C LYS A 4 12.16 -9.70 -88.52
N ARG A 5 11.09 -8.97 -88.20
CA ARG A 5 11.03 -8.16 -86.98
C ARG A 5 10.78 -9.08 -85.75
N LEU A 6 11.69 -9.12 -84.79
CA LEU A 6 11.54 -9.79 -83.51
C LEU A 6 10.83 -8.81 -82.56
N LEU A 7 9.60 -9.12 -82.16
CA LEU A 7 8.89 -8.40 -81.09
C LEU A 7 9.33 -9.00 -79.75
N VAL A 8 10.10 -8.23 -78.97
CA VAL A 8 10.42 -8.56 -77.57
C VAL A 8 9.30 -8.00 -76.72
N THR A 9 8.43 -8.83 -76.17
CA THR A 9 7.40 -8.49 -75.19
C THR A 9 8.05 -8.46 -73.80
N LEU A 10 8.25 -7.26 -73.26
CA LEU A 10 8.71 -7.08 -71.88
C LEU A 10 7.53 -7.35 -70.95
N LEU A 11 7.50 -8.51 -70.31
CA LEU A 11 6.58 -8.77 -69.20
C LEU A 11 7.11 -7.96 -67.98
N ILE A 12 6.51 -6.82 -67.72
CA ILE A 12 6.66 -6.10 -66.45
C ILE A 12 5.81 -6.85 -65.45
N THR A 13 6.40 -7.75 -64.64
CA THR A 13 5.78 -8.28 -63.44
C THR A 13 5.73 -7.17 -62.41
N ALA A 14 4.58 -6.48 -62.35
CA ALA A 14 4.31 -5.56 -61.24
C ALA A 14 4.17 -6.45 -59.99
N PHE A 15 5.25 -6.54 -59.20
CA PHE A 15 5.12 -6.98 -57.82
C PHE A 15 4.22 -5.97 -57.10
N PRO A 16 3.13 -6.39 -56.46
CA PRO A 16 2.37 -5.49 -55.62
C PRO A 16 3.33 -4.96 -54.56
N ILE A 17 3.63 -3.67 -54.56
CA ILE A 17 4.27 -3.00 -53.45
C ILE A 17 3.28 -3.19 -52.30
N ALA A 18 3.59 -4.10 -51.37
CA ALA A 18 2.80 -4.26 -50.15
C ALA A 18 2.74 -2.88 -49.49
N ALA A 19 1.54 -2.38 -49.26
CA ALA A 19 1.36 -1.08 -48.60
C ALA A 19 2.08 -1.15 -47.24
N GLN A 20 3.13 -0.34 -47.09
CA GLN A 20 3.92 -0.30 -45.86
C GLN A 20 3.12 0.45 -44.80
N SER A 21 2.85 -0.19 -43.67
CA SER A 21 2.25 0.44 -42.50
C SER A 21 3.21 1.50 -41.94
N ARG A 22 2.71 2.68 -41.68
CA ARG A 22 3.49 3.81 -41.14
C ARG A 22 2.99 4.17 -39.75
N PRO A 23 3.88 4.61 -38.84
CA PRO A 23 3.49 5.04 -37.50
C PRO A 23 2.36 6.09 -37.50
N GLU A 24 2.40 7.05 -38.45
CA GLU A 24 1.39 8.09 -38.56
C GLU A 24 0.00 7.57 -38.92
N ASP A 25 -0.09 6.39 -39.51
CA ASP A 25 -1.37 5.73 -39.83
C ASP A 25 -1.92 4.97 -38.61
N MET A 26 -1.05 4.53 -37.69
CA MET A 26 -1.43 3.77 -36.51
C MET A 26 -1.69 4.66 -35.28
N ALA A 27 -0.97 5.78 -35.14
CA ALA A 27 -1.07 6.65 -33.98
C ALA A 27 -2.51 7.07 -33.64
N PRO A 28 -3.34 7.59 -34.57
CA PRO A 28 -4.71 8.00 -34.24
C PRO A 28 -5.61 6.85 -33.77
N ILE A 29 -5.29 5.60 -34.17
CA ILE A 29 -6.05 4.41 -33.76
C ILE A 29 -5.69 4.01 -32.35
N LEU A 30 -4.39 4.09 -31.99
CA LEU A 30 -3.86 3.75 -30.67
C LEU A 30 -4.14 4.82 -29.61
N GLU A 31 -4.25 6.07 -30.02
CA GLU A 31 -4.58 7.21 -29.17
C GLU A 31 -6.07 7.27 -28.80
N HIS A 32 -6.93 6.60 -29.59
CA HIS A 32 -8.37 6.61 -29.32
C HIS A 32 -8.67 5.88 -28.00
N PRO A 33 -9.31 6.57 -27.02
CA PRO A 33 -9.65 5.94 -25.73
C PRO A 33 -10.67 4.82 -25.92
N LEU A 34 -10.44 3.67 -25.29
CA LEU A 34 -11.29 2.48 -25.36
C LEU A 34 -12.07 2.25 -24.08
N GLU A 35 -11.64 2.81 -22.97
CA GLU A 35 -12.30 2.75 -21.68
C GLU A 35 -12.13 4.07 -20.93
N THR A 36 -13.00 4.35 -19.96
CA THR A 36 -12.90 5.57 -19.16
C THR A 36 -12.40 5.24 -17.75
N PRO A 37 -11.61 6.12 -17.12
CA PRO A 37 -11.09 5.90 -15.77
C PRO A 37 -12.14 5.56 -14.73
N ASP A 38 -13.35 6.15 -14.83
CA ASP A 38 -14.46 5.88 -13.90
C ASP A 38 -14.97 4.43 -13.99
N VAL A 39 -14.97 3.85 -15.20
CA VAL A 39 -15.34 2.43 -15.41
C VAL A 39 -14.30 1.53 -14.79
N VAL A 40 -13.01 1.83 -14.99
CA VAL A 40 -11.91 1.07 -14.37
C VAL A 40 -11.99 1.15 -12.85
N ALA A 41 -12.16 2.35 -12.28
CA ALA A 41 -12.32 2.55 -10.84
C ALA A 41 -13.52 1.76 -10.29
N PHE A 42 -14.64 1.74 -11.01
CA PHE A 42 -15.80 0.94 -10.62
C PHE A 42 -15.49 -0.55 -10.61
N GLN A 43 -14.85 -1.09 -11.65
CA GLN A 43 -14.50 -2.52 -11.75
C GLN A 43 -13.53 -2.93 -10.64
N VAL A 44 -12.48 -2.14 -10.41
CA VAL A 44 -11.50 -2.39 -9.33
C VAL A 44 -12.20 -2.38 -7.97
N ARG A 45 -13.08 -1.41 -7.73
CA ARG A 45 -13.86 -1.32 -6.49
C ARG A 45 -14.76 -2.55 -6.30
N GLN A 46 -15.48 -3.00 -7.35
CA GLN A 46 -16.31 -4.21 -7.28
C GLN A 46 -15.47 -5.48 -7.01
N HIS A 47 -14.29 -5.57 -7.60
CA HIS A 47 -13.35 -6.64 -7.33
C HIS A 47 -12.92 -6.66 -5.86
N LEU A 48 -12.59 -5.50 -5.30
CA LEU A 48 -12.17 -5.34 -3.90
C LEU A 48 -13.30 -5.59 -2.89
N PHE A 49 -14.56 -5.24 -3.21
CA PHE A 49 -15.70 -5.58 -2.37
C PHE A 49 -15.83 -7.09 -2.12
N GLN A 50 -15.39 -7.92 -3.06
CA GLN A 50 -15.38 -9.38 -2.91
C GLN A 50 -14.25 -9.88 -1.98
N ARG A 51 -13.34 -9.02 -1.57
CA ARG A 51 -12.20 -9.31 -0.69
C ARG A 51 -12.43 -8.89 0.75
N ILE A 52 -13.53 -8.20 1.04
CA ILE A 52 -13.87 -7.80 2.40
C ILE A 52 -14.08 -9.04 3.26
N SER A 53 -13.34 -9.11 4.36
CA SER A 53 -13.50 -10.16 5.36
C SER A 53 -14.65 -9.79 6.29
N PRO A 54 -15.77 -10.55 6.29
CA PRO A 54 -16.91 -10.21 7.13
C PRO A 54 -16.59 -10.45 8.62
N LEU A 55 -16.99 -9.52 9.47
CA LEU A 55 -16.90 -9.67 10.92
C LEU A 55 -17.98 -10.67 11.40
N ALA A 56 -17.62 -11.95 11.45
CA ALA A 56 -18.55 -13.01 11.80
C ALA A 56 -18.88 -12.98 13.30
N ALA A 57 -20.17 -13.01 13.64
CA ALA A 57 -20.64 -13.06 15.01
C ALA A 57 -20.20 -14.37 15.71
N PRO A 58 -19.42 -14.33 16.82
CA PRO A 58 -19.01 -15.51 17.54
C PRO A 58 -20.17 -16.07 18.38
N ARG A 59 -20.11 -17.36 18.70
CA ARG A 59 -21.16 -18.01 19.51
C ARG A 59 -21.10 -17.62 20.97
N ASN A 60 -19.92 -17.31 21.49
CA ASN A 60 -19.69 -16.95 22.89
C ASN A 60 -18.33 -16.24 23.07
N ALA A 61 -18.10 -15.70 24.27
CA ALA A 61 -16.88 -14.99 24.63
C ALA A 61 -15.59 -15.83 24.46
N ALA A 62 -15.64 -17.13 24.82
CA ALA A 62 -14.47 -18.00 24.70
C ALA A 62 -14.05 -18.23 23.27
N GLN A 63 -15.01 -18.41 22.35
CA GLN A 63 -14.72 -18.52 20.92
C GLN A 63 -14.10 -17.23 20.39
N TRP A 64 -14.64 -16.06 20.78
CA TRP A 64 -14.07 -14.79 20.35
C TRP A 64 -12.66 -14.55 20.93
N SER A 65 -12.44 -14.91 22.19
CA SER A 65 -11.09 -14.82 22.76
C SER A 65 -10.08 -15.66 21.99
N ALA A 66 -10.44 -16.90 21.62
CA ALA A 66 -9.56 -17.76 20.82
C ALA A 66 -9.30 -17.18 19.41
N GLU A 67 -10.32 -16.63 18.78
CA GLU A 67 -10.19 -15.98 17.48
C GLU A 67 -9.33 -14.71 17.56
N THR A 68 -9.49 -13.90 18.60
CA THR A 68 -8.64 -12.74 18.88
C THR A 68 -7.16 -13.13 18.98
N GLU A 69 -6.82 -14.20 19.69
CA GLU A 69 -5.44 -14.67 19.78
C GLU A 69 -4.92 -15.20 18.44
N ARG A 70 -5.76 -15.88 17.65
CA ARG A 70 -5.39 -16.34 16.30
C ARG A 70 -5.07 -15.16 15.39
N ILE A 71 -5.96 -14.15 15.32
CA ILE A 71 -5.76 -12.95 14.50
C ILE A 71 -4.51 -12.19 14.98
N ARG A 72 -4.35 -11.99 16.28
CA ARG A 72 -3.19 -11.30 16.85
C ARG A 72 -1.88 -12.00 16.47
N LYS A 73 -1.83 -13.33 16.67
CA LYS A 73 -0.65 -14.11 16.32
C LYS A 73 -0.34 -14.02 14.84
N HIS A 74 -1.34 -14.20 13.97
CA HIS A 74 -1.20 -14.08 12.53
C HIS A 74 -0.68 -12.69 12.13
N LEU A 75 -1.32 -11.62 12.60
CA LEU A 75 -0.90 -10.26 12.26
C LEU A 75 0.51 -9.95 12.75
N LEU A 76 0.89 -10.37 13.95
CA LEU A 76 2.23 -10.09 14.48
C LEU A 76 3.31 -10.92 13.77
N ASP A 77 3.10 -12.24 13.63
CA ASP A 77 4.14 -13.15 13.17
C ASP A 77 4.28 -13.14 11.65
N ASP A 78 3.15 -13.13 10.91
CA ASP A 78 3.14 -13.34 9.48
C ASP A 78 3.08 -12.02 8.68
N VAL A 79 2.59 -10.92 9.29
CA VAL A 79 2.39 -9.64 8.61
C VAL A 79 3.30 -8.55 9.18
N VAL A 80 3.05 -8.13 10.43
CA VAL A 80 3.75 -6.97 11.04
C VAL A 80 5.25 -7.19 11.08
N PHE A 81 5.69 -8.35 11.54
CA PHE A 81 7.12 -8.66 11.66
C PHE A 81 7.66 -9.50 10.49
N HIS A 82 6.90 -9.62 9.40
CA HIS A 82 7.39 -10.28 8.20
C HIS A 82 8.71 -9.66 7.73
N GLY A 83 9.72 -10.51 7.63
CA GLY A 83 11.05 -10.13 7.14
C GLY A 83 11.93 -9.31 8.08
N TRP A 84 11.42 -8.87 9.22
CA TRP A 84 12.20 -8.15 10.21
C TRP A 84 13.12 -9.10 11.00
N PRO A 85 14.39 -8.73 11.22
CA PRO A 85 15.28 -9.52 12.06
C PRO A 85 14.73 -9.69 13.47
N ARG A 86 14.58 -10.92 13.94
CA ARG A 86 14.03 -11.22 15.26
C ARG A 86 14.77 -10.48 16.39
N ALA A 87 16.09 -10.39 16.28
CA ALA A 87 16.90 -9.65 17.24
C ALA A 87 16.55 -8.16 17.33
N TRP A 88 16.04 -7.55 16.23
CA TRP A 88 15.58 -6.17 16.24
C TRP A 88 14.18 -6.05 16.87
N VAL A 89 13.30 -6.99 16.56
CA VAL A 89 11.93 -7.03 17.10
C VAL A 89 11.93 -7.23 18.63
N GLU A 90 12.79 -8.12 19.13
CA GLU A 90 12.88 -8.49 20.56
C GLU A 90 13.86 -7.61 21.35
N ALA A 91 14.55 -6.66 20.70
CA ALA A 91 15.49 -5.79 21.37
C ALA A 91 14.82 -4.97 22.47
N THR A 92 15.47 -4.90 23.64
CA THR A 92 15.05 -3.98 24.71
C THR A 92 15.15 -2.55 24.24
N PRO A 93 14.11 -1.71 24.42
CA PRO A 93 14.12 -0.32 24.00
C PRO A 93 15.26 0.44 24.71
N LYS A 94 16.00 1.23 23.93
CA LYS A 94 17.05 2.11 24.45
C LYS A 94 16.53 3.53 24.41
N PHE A 95 16.25 4.12 25.57
CA PHE A 95 15.87 5.51 25.70
C PHE A 95 16.99 6.28 26.36
N GLU A 96 17.36 7.40 25.78
CA GLU A 96 18.34 8.36 26.28
C GLU A 96 17.61 9.62 26.74
N ASP A 97 17.89 10.05 27.96
CA ASP A 97 17.39 11.31 28.53
C ASP A 97 18.34 12.44 28.13
N LEU A 98 17.86 13.39 27.36
CA LEU A 98 18.65 14.53 26.84
C LEU A 98 18.33 15.85 27.52
N GLY A 99 17.60 15.80 28.63
CA GLY A 99 17.35 16.99 29.47
C GLY A 99 15.87 17.13 29.87
N THR A 100 15.67 18.02 30.83
CA THR A 100 14.37 18.28 31.44
C THR A 100 14.01 19.75 31.35
N ILE A 101 12.78 20.05 31.01
CA ILE A 101 12.18 21.38 31.10
C ILE A 101 11.32 21.39 32.38
N GLU A 102 11.71 22.17 33.36
CA GLU A 102 10.91 22.41 34.57
C GLU A 102 9.82 23.44 34.25
N SER A 103 8.56 23.10 34.45
CA SER A 103 7.46 24.04 34.19
C SER A 103 7.17 24.95 35.37
N HIS A 104 7.43 24.48 36.60
CA HIS A 104 7.02 25.11 37.87
C HIS A 104 5.48 25.20 38.05
N ASP A 105 4.72 24.51 37.18
CA ASP A 105 3.25 24.48 37.13
C ASP A 105 2.66 23.10 37.49
N GLY A 106 3.42 22.31 38.26
CA GLY A 106 3.01 20.98 38.76
C GLY A 106 3.36 19.81 37.83
N TYR A 107 4.13 20.05 36.80
CA TYR A 107 4.67 19.02 35.90
C TYR A 107 6.05 19.40 35.35
N ARG A 108 6.72 18.47 34.70
CA ARG A 108 7.95 18.68 33.94
C ARG A 108 7.92 17.89 32.64
N ILE A 109 8.79 18.28 31.69
CA ILE A 109 8.89 17.60 30.37
C ILE A 109 10.32 17.07 30.25
N ARG A 110 10.46 15.74 30.09
CA ARG A 110 11.74 15.11 29.76
C ARG A 110 11.86 14.92 28.27
N LYS A 111 12.99 15.27 27.71
CA LYS A 111 13.36 15.08 26.30
C LYS A 111 14.02 13.75 26.13
N LEU A 112 13.38 12.84 25.39
CA LEU A 112 13.83 11.49 25.21
C LEU A 112 14.14 11.20 23.74
N ARG A 113 15.25 10.50 23.50
CA ARG A 113 15.60 9.92 22.21
C ARG A 113 15.62 8.41 22.32
N TYR A 114 15.14 7.70 21.30
CA TYR A 114 15.10 6.24 21.36
C TYR A 114 15.34 5.59 20.00
N GLU A 115 15.85 4.37 20.02
CA GLU A 115 16.11 3.55 18.82
C GLU A 115 14.87 2.71 18.47
N ILE A 116 14.31 2.92 17.28
CA ILE A 116 13.23 2.08 16.74
C ILE A 116 13.80 0.73 16.33
N VAL A 117 14.79 0.79 15.43
CA VAL A 117 15.61 -0.34 14.95
C VAL A 117 17.07 0.16 14.82
N PRO A 118 18.07 -0.75 14.74
CA PRO A 118 19.49 -0.34 14.74
C PRO A 118 19.85 0.73 13.72
N GLY A 119 20.21 1.92 14.23
CA GLY A 119 20.59 3.09 13.45
C GLY A 119 19.42 3.98 13.02
N PHE A 120 18.18 3.64 13.33
CA PHE A 120 17.02 4.49 13.11
C PHE A 120 16.43 4.93 14.44
N GLN A 121 16.65 6.18 14.79
CA GLN A 121 16.19 6.76 16.04
C GLN A 121 15.02 7.73 15.83
N SER A 122 14.21 7.87 16.87
CA SER A 122 13.12 8.84 16.98
C SER A 122 13.23 9.59 18.31
N THR A 123 12.36 10.58 18.50
CA THR A 123 12.31 11.41 19.70
C THR A 123 10.95 11.32 20.38
N ALA A 124 10.93 11.66 21.65
CA ALA A 124 9.71 11.69 22.45
C ALA A 124 9.80 12.76 23.54
N LEU A 125 8.63 13.19 24.02
CA LEU A 125 8.49 14.06 25.18
C LEU A 125 7.70 13.33 26.25
N LEU A 126 8.28 13.16 27.43
CA LEU A 126 7.59 12.61 28.59
C LEU A 126 7.13 13.75 29.50
N TYR A 127 5.82 13.96 29.53
CA TYR A 127 5.17 14.86 30.48
C TYR A 127 4.88 14.07 31.75
N GLU A 128 5.50 14.46 32.84
CA GLU A 128 5.34 13.76 34.12
C GLU A 128 4.95 14.74 35.24
N PRO A 129 4.14 14.32 36.21
CA PRO A 129 3.85 15.11 37.40
C PRO A 129 5.15 15.51 38.09
N GLU A 130 5.21 16.73 38.62
CA GLU A 130 6.38 17.22 39.35
C GLU A 130 6.78 16.30 40.53
N HIS A 131 5.77 15.72 41.19
CA HIS A 131 5.95 14.78 42.28
C HIS A 131 5.41 13.40 41.93
N LEU A 132 6.31 12.46 41.64
CA LEU A 132 5.98 11.06 41.38
C LEU A 132 5.92 10.30 42.71
N ASN A 133 4.70 10.03 43.18
CA ASN A 133 4.45 9.28 44.41
C ASN A 133 3.84 7.91 44.06
N GLY A 134 4.61 6.82 44.25
CA GLY A 134 4.14 5.45 44.04
C GLY A 134 3.91 5.09 42.57
N LYS A 135 2.87 4.29 42.33
CA LYS A 135 2.47 3.80 41.02
C LYS A 135 1.30 4.62 40.48
N ILE A 136 1.49 5.27 39.35
CA ILE A 136 0.49 6.14 38.69
C ILE A 136 0.12 5.60 37.30
N PRO A 137 -1.04 5.97 36.74
CA PRO A 137 -1.41 5.63 35.38
C PRO A 137 -0.44 6.24 34.36
N ALA A 138 -0.39 5.64 33.17
CA ALA A 138 0.35 6.20 32.06
C ALA A 138 -0.42 6.11 30.74
N ILE A 139 -0.24 7.10 29.87
CA ILE A 139 -0.87 7.16 28.56
C ILE A 139 0.20 7.41 27.50
N LEU A 140 0.27 6.51 26.54
CA LEU A 140 1.02 6.71 25.31
C LEU A 140 0.19 7.60 24.38
N ASN A 141 0.81 8.65 23.86
CA ASN A 141 0.22 9.60 22.93
C ASN A 141 0.97 9.52 21.60
N PRO A 142 0.64 8.55 20.72
CA PRO A 142 1.13 8.54 19.37
C PRO A 142 0.55 9.74 18.60
N ASN A 143 1.35 10.31 17.73
CA ASN A 143 0.98 11.49 16.97
C ASN A 143 0.65 11.12 15.52
N GLY A 144 -0.31 11.83 14.92
CA GLY A 144 -0.63 11.73 13.50
C GLY A 144 0.14 12.74 12.67
N HIS A 145 -0.24 12.88 11.42
CA HIS A 145 0.42 13.71 10.42
C HIS A 145 0.32 15.20 10.76
N GLU A 146 1.37 15.71 11.30
CA GLU A 146 1.60 17.13 11.61
C GLU A 146 3.06 17.41 11.24
N HIS A 147 3.30 17.61 9.95
CA HIS A 147 4.64 17.57 9.37
C HIS A 147 5.59 18.61 10.01
N GLU A 148 5.13 19.84 10.17
CA GLU A 148 5.98 20.94 10.64
C GLU A 148 6.28 20.86 12.14
N LEU A 149 5.25 20.69 12.95
CA LEU A 149 5.36 20.80 14.41
C LEU A 149 5.49 19.44 15.11
N GLY A 150 5.10 18.35 14.44
CA GLY A 150 5.19 17.01 15.01
C GLY A 150 4.57 16.92 16.41
N LYS A 151 5.33 16.40 17.37
CA LYS A 151 4.92 16.29 18.78
C LYS A 151 4.76 17.64 19.50
N ALA A 152 5.27 18.73 18.92
CA ALA A 152 5.19 20.07 19.50
C ALA A 152 3.88 20.83 19.18
N ALA A 153 2.99 20.25 18.35
CA ALA A 153 1.71 20.90 18.03
C ALA A 153 0.90 21.21 19.29
N GLU A 154 0.28 22.38 19.33
CA GLU A 154 -0.38 22.94 20.51
C GLU A 154 -1.38 21.98 21.17
N TYR A 155 -2.30 21.40 20.40
CA TYR A 155 -3.33 20.50 20.94
C TYR A 155 -2.74 19.22 21.55
N LYS A 156 -1.57 18.77 21.06
CA LYS A 156 -0.83 17.62 21.59
C LYS A 156 -0.21 17.96 22.94
N GLN A 157 0.41 19.14 23.04
CA GLN A 157 0.96 19.64 24.30
C GLN A 157 -0.14 19.82 25.35
N LYS A 158 -1.23 20.53 25.01
CA LYS A 158 -2.37 20.75 25.93
C LYS A 158 -2.90 19.44 26.50
N ARG A 159 -3.05 18.42 25.67
CA ARG A 159 -3.48 17.09 26.09
C ARG A 159 -2.50 16.47 27.09
N CYS A 160 -1.20 16.45 26.78
CA CYS A 160 -0.19 15.83 27.62
C CYS A 160 0.02 16.59 28.94
N ILE A 161 0.01 17.94 28.92
CA ILE A 161 0.08 18.77 30.12
C ILE A 161 -1.11 18.48 31.04
N ASN A 162 -2.31 18.41 30.47
CA ASN A 162 -3.51 18.09 31.23
C ASN A 162 -3.47 16.71 31.88
N PHE A 163 -2.90 15.70 31.21
CA PHE A 163 -2.67 14.37 31.82
C PHE A 163 -1.67 14.47 32.96
N ALA A 164 -0.53 15.14 32.78
CA ALA A 164 0.51 15.26 33.79
C ALA A 164 0.02 15.99 35.05
N LYS A 165 -0.70 17.12 34.89
CA LYS A 165 -1.30 17.85 36.00
C LYS A 165 -2.35 17.06 36.78
N ARG A 166 -2.86 15.95 36.21
CA ARG A 166 -3.83 15.05 36.83
C ARG A 166 -3.19 13.75 37.39
N GLY A 167 -1.87 13.74 37.47
CA GLY A 167 -1.15 12.59 38.03
C GLY A 167 -1.01 11.40 37.09
N ILE A 168 -1.00 11.63 35.78
CA ILE A 168 -0.84 10.62 34.73
C ILE A 168 0.46 10.90 33.97
N LEU A 169 1.33 9.91 33.80
CA LEU A 169 2.46 10.01 32.87
C LEU A 169 1.95 10.04 31.43
N ALA A 170 2.36 11.04 30.65
CA ALA A 170 1.97 11.14 29.24
C ALA A 170 3.22 11.16 28.34
N LEU A 171 3.44 10.09 27.59
CA LEU A 171 4.54 9.97 26.63
C LEU A 171 4.04 10.33 25.23
N SER A 172 4.54 11.43 24.66
CA SER A 172 4.26 11.89 23.30
C SER A 172 5.40 11.50 22.37
N LEU A 173 5.14 10.61 21.40
CA LEU A 173 6.14 10.14 20.43
C LEU A 173 6.17 11.05 19.22
N GLU A 174 7.36 11.27 18.63
CA GLU A 174 7.44 11.81 17.28
C GLU A 174 6.95 10.76 16.28
N TRP A 175 6.26 11.20 15.23
CA TRP A 175 5.83 10.32 14.16
C TRP A 175 6.79 10.38 12.97
N LEU A 176 6.94 9.28 12.25
CA LEU A 176 7.73 9.23 11.02
C LEU A 176 7.23 10.30 10.04
N ASP A 177 8.13 10.97 9.35
CA ASP A 177 7.88 12.11 8.47
C ASP A 177 7.21 13.33 9.13
N CYS A 178 7.30 13.47 10.46
CA CYS A 178 6.77 14.63 11.18
C CYS A 178 7.83 15.22 12.11
N GLY A 179 7.72 16.54 12.38
CA GLY A 179 8.61 17.26 13.29
C GLY A 179 10.09 17.01 13.02
N GLU A 180 10.81 16.49 14.01
CA GLU A 180 12.25 16.21 13.88
C GLU A 180 12.58 15.08 12.87
N LEU A 181 11.59 14.26 12.49
CA LEU A 181 11.71 13.22 11.46
C LEU A 181 11.18 13.67 10.08
N HIS A 182 10.76 14.93 9.95
CA HIS A 182 10.30 15.48 8.67
C HIS A 182 11.49 15.77 7.74
N VAL A 183 11.96 14.72 7.06
CA VAL A 183 13.06 14.78 6.10
C VAL A 183 12.69 13.97 4.83
N PRO A 184 13.19 14.35 3.65
CA PRO A 184 12.75 13.74 2.37
C PRO A 184 12.81 12.22 2.31
N GLY A 185 13.74 11.58 3.02
CA GLY A 185 13.88 10.12 3.05
C GLY A 185 12.92 9.38 3.99
N ASN A 186 12.08 10.10 4.74
CA ASN A 186 11.12 9.54 5.71
C ASN A 186 9.66 9.59 5.23
N LYS A 187 9.40 10.08 4.02
CA LYS A 187 8.05 10.03 3.46
C LYS A 187 7.48 8.63 3.51
N HIS A 188 6.20 8.50 3.86
CA HIS A 188 5.57 7.21 4.12
C HIS A 188 5.53 6.31 2.88
N GLU A 189 5.43 6.89 1.67
CA GLU A 189 5.51 6.14 0.42
C GLU A 189 6.83 5.36 0.24
N PHE A 190 7.93 5.75 0.92
CA PHE A 190 9.16 4.95 0.97
C PHE A 190 9.04 3.65 1.77
N GLY A 191 7.94 3.46 2.48
CA GLY A 191 7.58 2.16 3.03
C GLY A 191 7.52 1.05 1.98
N ALA A 192 7.03 1.35 0.78
CA ALA A 192 7.01 0.40 -0.33
C ALA A 192 8.41 -0.14 -0.69
N HIS A 193 9.47 0.66 -0.49
CA HIS A 193 10.86 0.23 -0.69
C HIS A 193 11.32 -0.77 0.39
N LEU A 194 10.77 -0.69 1.61
CA LEU A 194 10.98 -1.72 2.64
C LEU A 194 10.28 -3.02 2.26
N ASP A 195 9.04 -2.95 1.78
CA ASP A 195 8.29 -4.11 1.30
C ASP A 195 9.06 -4.82 0.16
N LEU A 196 9.56 -4.06 -0.80
CA LEU A 196 10.34 -4.59 -1.92
C LEU A 196 11.57 -5.39 -1.48
N VAL A 197 12.28 -4.95 -0.43
CA VAL A 197 13.43 -5.65 0.14
C VAL A 197 13.04 -6.69 1.19
N GLY A 198 11.74 -6.92 1.37
CA GLY A 198 11.16 -8.00 2.16
C GLY A 198 11.06 -7.73 3.65
N ALA A 199 10.97 -6.47 4.07
CA ALA A 199 10.62 -6.08 5.43
C ALA A 199 9.28 -5.33 5.37
N ASN A 200 8.19 -5.96 5.82
CA ASN A 200 6.87 -5.33 5.73
C ASN A 200 6.88 -3.98 6.46
N THR A 201 6.45 -2.96 5.73
CA THR A 201 6.46 -1.55 6.18
C THR A 201 5.79 -1.35 7.53
N VAL A 202 4.66 -2.00 7.79
CA VAL A 202 3.93 -1.86 9.06
C VAL A 202 4.77 -2.24 10.27
N GLY A 203 5.80 -3.10 10.09
CA GLY A 203 6.70 -3.48 11.18
C GLY A 203 7.51 -2.32 11.72
N LEU A 204 8.00 -1.43 10.86
CA LEU A 204 8.71 -0.21 11.28
C LEU A 204 7.79 0.71 12.09
N PHE A 205 6.60 0.99 11.57
CA PHE A 205 5.61 1.84 12.23
C PHE A 205 5.15 1.23 13.56
N TYR A 206 4.91 -0.08 13.59
CA TYR A 206 4.53 -0.79 14.81
C TYR A 206 5.63 -0.75 15.87
N LEU A 207 6.89 -0.95 15.49
CA LEU A 207 8.03 -0.86 16.41
C LEU A 207 8.20 0.56 16.95
N ALA A 208 8.00 1.59 16.13
CA ALA A 208 8.09 2.98 16.58
C ALA A 208 7.14 3.25 17.76
N MET A 209 5.88 2.82 17.65
CA MET A 209 4.90 2.99 18.73
C MET A 209 5.07 2.00 19.89
N ARG A 210 5.45 0.75 19.61
CA ARG A 210 5.66 -0.28 20.63
C ARG A 210 6.80 0.07 21.58
N ARG A 211 7.91 0.68 21.09
CA ARG A 211 9.01 1.11 21.95
C ARG A 211 8.56 2.08 23.04
N GLY A 212 7.64 2.99 22.69
CA GLY A 212 7.05 3.91 23.69
C GLY A 212 6.20 3.17 24.73
N LEU A 213 5.42 2.15 24.32
CA LEU A 213 4.66 1.33 25.26
C LEU A 213 5.58 0.50 26.16
N ASP A 214 6.66 -0.07 25.61
CA ASP A 214 7.67 -0.82 26.37
C ASP A 214 8.30 0.08 27.43
N TYR A 215 8.68 1.32 27.07
CA TYR A 215 9.24 2.31 28.01
C TYR A 215 8.29 2.61 29.17
N LEU A 216 7.01 2.86 28.88
CA LEU A 216 6.02 3.11 29.92
C LEU A 216 5.76 1.88 30.79
N TYR A 217 5.70 0.70 30.19
CA TYR A 217 5.45 -0.56 30.92
C TYR A 217 6.56 -0.88 31.92
N ASP A 218 7.81 -0.54 31.60
CA ASP A 218 8.97 -0.79 32.44
C ASP A 218 9.33 0.41 33.34
N HIS A 219 8.65 1.56 33.17
CA HIS A 219 8.91 2.74 33.99
C HIS A 219 8.60 2.49 35.47
N PRO A 220 9.53 2.87 36.41
CA PRO A 220 9.42 2.51 37.82
C PRO A 220 8.16 3.04 38.53
N ASN A 221 7.59 4.14 38.06
CA ASN A 221 6.39 4.75 38.63
C ASN A 221 5.10 4.41 37.89
N VAL A 222 5.11 3.55 36.86
CA VAL A 222 3.91 3.23 36.12
C VAL A 222 3.17 2.05 36.74
N ASP A 223 1.86 2.21 36.91
CA ASP A 223 0.93 1.14 37.20
C ASP A 223 0.58 0.39 35.91
N ARG A 224 1.12 -0.81 35.76
CA ARG A 224 0.91 -1.67 34.57
C ARG A 224 -0.55 -2.03 34.32
N GLY A 225 -1.40 -1.97 35.34
CA GLY A 225 -2.86 -2.17 35.22
C GLY A 225 -3.61 -0.93 34.73
N ARG A 226 -2.94 0.22 34.58
CA ARG A 226 -3.54 1.50 34.17
C ARG A 226 -2.75 2.15 33.04
N LEU A 227 -2.56 1.37 31.95
CA LEU A 227 -1.92 1.84 30.72
C LEU A 227 -2.96 2.17 29.66
N GLY A 228 -2.86 3.35 29.05
CA GLY A 228 -3.74 3.82 27.99
C GLY A 228 -2.99 4.27 26.75
N VAL A 229 -3.72 4.37 25.63
CA VAL A 229 -3.21 4.92 24.35
C VAL A 229 -4.28 5.82 23.75
N THR A 230 -3.86 6.98 23.21
CA THR A 230 -4.75 7.92 22.49
C THR A 230 -3.99 8.77 21.49
N GLY A 231 -4.59 9.00 20.31
CA GLY A 231 -4.06 9.89 19.29
C GLY A 231 -5.11 10.23 18.23
N LEU A 232 -4.85 11.28 17.45
CA LEU A 232 -5.70 11.76 16.35
C LEU A 232 -5.13 11.29 15.01
N SER A 233 -6.02 11.01 14.03
CA SER A 233 -5.61 10.73 12.64
C SER A 233 -4.67 9.53 12.56
N GLY A 234 -3.50 9.63 11.96
CA GLY A 234 -2.47 8.59 12.05
C GLY A 234 -2.22 8.12 13.49
N GLY A 235 -2.32 9.02 14.50
CA GLY A 235 -2.27 8.63 15.92
C GLY A 235 -3.48 7.81 16.38
N GLY A 236 -4.64 8.00 15.78
CA GLY A 236 -5.84 7.18 16.01
C GLY A 236 -5.68 5.77 15.41
N TRP A 237 -5.11 5.68 14.20
CA TRP A 237 -4.74 4.41 13.59
C TRP A 237 -3.71 3.66 14.44
N GLN A 238 -2.66 4.34 14.90
CA GLN A 238 -1.69 3.76 15.81
C GLN A 238 -2.35 3.26 17.10
N THR A 239 -3.29 4.05 17.64
CA THR A 239 -4.02 3.71 18.86
C THR A 239 -4.80 2.41 18.73
N ILE A 240 -5.59 2.23 17.66
CA ILE A 240 -6.34 0.98 17.48
C ILE A 240 -5.43 -0.19 17.15
N THR A 241 -4.44 0.00 16.28
CA THR A 241 -3.51 -1.05 15.87
C THR A 241 -2.70 -1.56 17.05
N LEU A 242 -2.04 -0.67 17.79
CA LEU A 242 -1.25 -1.06 18.97
C LEU A 242 -2.14 -1.70 20.04
N SER A 243 -3.30 -1.12 20.35
CA SER A 243 -4.16 -1.61 21.42
C SER A 243 -4.88 -2.92 21.10
N ALA A 244 -5.12 -3.24 19.83
CA ALA A 244 -5.64 -4.54 19.39
C ALA A 244 -4.55 -5.63 19.49
N LEU A 245 -3.34 -5.31 19.05
CA LEU A 245 -2.24 -6.27 18.95
C LEU A 245 -1.43 -6.42 20.24
N ASP A 246 -1.46 -5.45 21.16
CA ASP A 246 -0.75 -5.51 22.43
C ASP A 246 -1.73 -5.52 23.63
N PRO A 247 -1.86 -6.64 24.34
CA PRO A 247 -2.80 -6.76 25.46
C PRO A 247 -2.42 -5.91 26.69
N ARG A 248 -1.21 -5.36 26.76
CA ARG A 248 -0.78 -4.45 27.85
C ARG A 248 -1.55 -3.12 27.84
N VAL A 249 -2.12 -2.74 26.70
CA VAL A 249 -2.98 -1.55 26.60
C VAL A 249 -4.34 -1.85 27.21
N ILE A 250 -4.63 -1.27 28.37
CA ILE A 250 -5.88 -1.47 29.10
C ILE A 250 -6.98 -0.57 28.52
N VAL A 251 -6.75 0.73 28.39
CA VAL A 251 -7.73 1.72 27.90
C VAL A 251 -7.29 2.27 26.56
N SER A 252 -8.19 2.36 25.57
CA SER A 252 -7.91 2.85 24.23
C SER A 252 -8.90 3.94 23.82
N VAL A 253 -8.38 5.07 23.31
CA VAL A 253 -9.19 6.18 22.80
C VAL A 253 -8.64 6.63 21.45
N PRO A 254 -8.92 5.89 20.35
CA PRO A 254 -8.59 6.35 19.02
C PRO A 254 -9.51 7.49 18.58
N VAL A 255 -8.92 8.54 17.98
CA VAL A 255 -9.67 9.71 17.51
C VAL A 255 -9.49 9.84 16.00
N ALA A 256 -10.59 9.72 15.23
CA ALA A 256 -10.69 9.94 13.78
C ALA A 256 -9.47 9.40 12.98
N GLY A 257 -9.10 8.14 13.18
CA GLY A 257 -7.86 7.60 12.61
C GLY A 257 -8.03 6.37 11.72
N TYR A 258 -9.22 5.80 11.61
CA TYR A 258 -9.46 4.62 10.80
C TYR A 258 -10.95 4.39 10.53
N SER A 259 -11.21 3.55 9.54
CA SER A 259 -12.54 3.03 9.22
C SER A 259 -12.44 1.56 8.80
N ALA A 260 -13.58 0.87 8.66
CA ALA A 260 -13.61 -0.43 8.02
C ALA A 260 -13.27 -0.32 6.53
N PHE A 261 -12.80 -1.40 5.93
CA PHE A 261 -12.37 -1.41 4.53
C PHE A 261 -13.51 -1.07 3.56
N VAL A 262 -14.75 -1.46 3.89
CA VAL A 262 -15.93 -1.08 3.10
C VAL A 262 -16.08 0.44 2.95
N SER A 263 -15.87 1.21 4.02
CA SER A 263 -15.94 2.68 3.97
C SER A 263 -14.85 3.27 3.07
N LYS A 264 -13.65 2.67 3.08
CA LYS A 264 -12.53 3.06 2.21
C LYS A 264 -12.87 2.82 0.73
N LEU A 265 -13.54 1.72 0.41
CA LEU A 265 -13.97 1.41 -0.96
C LEU A 265 -15.11 2.30 -1.45
N GLU A 266 -16.01 2.71 -0.56
CA GLU A 266 -17.10 3.65 -0.89
C GLU A 266 -16.55 5.07 -1.15
N ARG A 267 -15.48 5.44 -0.45
CA ARG A 267 -14.80 6.73 -0.55
C ARG A 267 -13.28 6.50 -0.59
N VAL A 268 -12.75 6.39 -1.78
CA VAL A 268 -11.34 6.03 -1.99
C VAL A 268 -10.39 6.99 -1.27
N GLY A 269 -10.68 8.29 -1.26
CA GLY A 269 -9.92 9.28 -0.48
C GLY A 269 -9.91 9.06 1.05
N ASP A 270 -10.75 8.15 1.60
CA ASP A 270 -10.71 7.75 3.01
C ASP A 270 -9.78 6.53 3.24
N TYR A 271 -8.92 6.14 2.26
CA TYR A 271 -8.02 5.00 2.43
C TYR A 271 -7.02 5.20 3.59
N GLY A 272 -6.75 6.44 3.93
CA GLY A 272 -5.76 6.87 4.90
C GLY A 272 -4.39 7.06 4.23
N ASP A 273 -3.32 6.89 4.98
CA ASP A 273 -1.95 6.92 4.46
C ASP A 273 -1.46 5.50 4.15
N PRO A 274 -0.36 5.34 3.39
CA PRO A 274 0.16 4.02 3.01
C PRO A 274 0.37 3.05 4.18
N GLU A 275 0.78 3.55 5.34
CA GLU A 275 0.94 2.71 6.54
C GLU A 275 -0.37 2.19 7.12
N GLN A 276 -1.51 2.72 6.70
CA GLN A 276 -2.85 2.29 7.13
C GLN A 276 -3.44 1.19 6.23
N VAL A 277 -2.79 0.89 5.12
CA VAL A 277 -3.14 -0.17 4.16
C VAL A 277 -1.92 -1.02 3.78
N PRO A 278 -1.12 -1.48 4.78
CA PRO A 278 0.09 -2.23 4.50
C PRO A 278 -0.23 -3.58 3.87
N GLN A 279 0.72 -4.14 3.13
CA GLN A 279 0.52 -5.40 2.42
C GLN A 279 0.11 -6.54 3.35
N ASP A 280 -0.90 -7.31 2.97
CA ASP A 280 -1.49 -8.47 3.66
C ASP A 280 -2.18 -8.16 5.01
N PHE A 281 -2.26 -6.89 5.43
CA PHE A 281 -2.78 -6.54 6.76
C PHE A 281 -4.28 -6.82 6.92
N LEU A 282 -5.04 -6.72 5.84
CA LEU A 282 -6.49 -7.00 5.82
C LEU A 282 -6.83 -8.35 5.14
N ASP A 283 -5.84 -9.21 4.87
CA ASP A 283 -6.07 -10.57 4.35
C ASP A 283 -6.65 -11.46 5.46
N GLY A 284 -7.96 -11.68 5.42
CA GLY A 284 -8.70 -12.48 6.41
C GLY A 284 -9.25 -11.71 7.62
N GLN A 285 -8.99 -10.42 7.74
CA GLN A 285 -9.53 -9.54 8.79
C GLN A 285 -9.76 -8.12 8.25
N ASP A 286 -10.32 -7.25 9.10
CA ASP A 286 -10.58 -5.84 8.82
C ASP A 286 -10.38 -5.02 10.11
N TYR A 287 -10.38 -3.72 10.04
CA TYR A 287 -10.34 -2.81 11.19
C TYR A 287 -11.51 -2.99 12.16
N SER A 288 -12.67 -3.45 11.67
CA SER A 288 -13.77 -3.90 12.52
C SER A 288 -13.36 -5.08 13.41
N HIS A 289 -12.54 -6.02 12.92
CA HIS A 289 -11.96 -7.10 13.72
C HIS A 289 -10.99 -6.56 14.76
N LEU A 290 -10.08 -5.63 14.39
CA LEU A 290 -9.15 -5.02 15.35
C LEU A 290 -9.90 -4.31 16.47
N THR A 291 -11.00 -3.61 16.15
CA THR A 291 -11.85 -2.95 17.13
C THR A 291 -12.55 -3.97 18.03
N ALA A 292 -13.09 -5.06 17.48
CA ALA A 292 -13.73 -6.13 18.24
C ALA A 292 -12.74 -6.90 19.13
N MET A 293 -11.47 -7.03 18.72
CA MET A 293 -10.38 -7.62 19.53
C MET A 293 -10.10 -6.82 20.81
N ARG A 294 -10.60 -5.60 20.94
CA ARG A 294 -10.51 -4.84 22.17
C ARG A 294 -11.41 -5.40 23.28
N ALA A 295 -12.51 -6.08 22.93
CA ALA A 295 -13.41 -6.65 23.95
C ALA A 295 -12.68 -7.66 24.84
N PRO A 296 -12.84 -7.57 26.19
CA PRO A 296 -13.71 -6.69 26.96
C PRO A 296 -13.02 -5.40 27.50
N ARG A 297 -11.88 -4.97 26.94
CA ARG A 297 -11.08 -3.85 27.46
C ARG A 297 -11.72 -2.50 27.10
N PRO A 298 -11.75 -1.50 28.02
CA PRO A 298 -12.38 -0.21 27.78
C PRO A 298 -11.87 0.47 26.51
N THR A 299 -12.82 0.89 25.68
CA THR A 299 -12.52 1.53 24.38
C THR A 299 -13.56 2.60 24.08
N LEU A 300 -13.10 3.84 23.84
CA LEU A 300 -13.93 4.95 23.37
C LEU A 300 -13.48 5.30 21.95
N LEU A 301 -14.39 5.24 20.99
CA LEU A 301 -14.19 5.71 19.63
C LEU A 301 -14.68 7.15 19.54
N ILE A 302 -13.80 8.07 19.14
CA ILE A 302 -14.13 9.47 18.89
C ILE A 302 -14.01 9.74 17.40
N HIS A 303 -15.07 10.26 16.78
CA HIS A 303 -15.08 10.70 15.38
C HIS A 303 -15.80 12.04 15.24
N ASN A 304 -15.50 12.76 14.17
CA ASN A 304 -16.06 14.09 13.93
C ASN A 304 -17.18 14.01 12.89
N ALA A 305 -18.27 14.73 13.11
CA ALA A 305 -19.49 14.63 12.28
C ALA A 305 -19.23 15.04 10.82
N GLU A 306 -18.50 16.14 10.62
CA GLU A 306 -18.16 16.71 9.32
C GLU A 306 -16.65 16.70 9.11
N ASP A 307 -16.01 15.57 9.45
CA ASP A 307 -14.56 15.41 9.27
C ASP A 307 -14.17 15.76 7.83
N ASP A 308 -13.34 16.78 7.68
CA ASP A 308 -12.93 17.33 6.39
C ASP A 308 -11.63 16.70 5.85
N CYS A 309 -11.05 15.75 6.61
CA CYS A 309 -9.94 14.93 6.16
C CYS A 309 -10.44 13.59 5.63
N CYS A 310 -10.90 12.70 6.50
CA CYS A 310 -10.98 11.29 6.15
C CYS A 310 -12.25 10.61 6.71
N PHE A 311 -12.41 10.44 8.00
CA PHE A 311 -13.26 9.43 8.63
C PHE A 311 -14.52 10.03 9.26
N ARG A 312 -15.47 10.52 8.45
CA ARG A 312 -16.72 11.12 8.93
C ARG A 312 -17.51 10.15 9.80
N ALA A 313 -17.89 10.61 10.99
CA ALA A 313 -18.59 9.81 11.99
C ALA A 313 -19.79 9.03 11.44
N PRO A 314 -20.75 9.61 10.68
CA PRO A 314 -21.91 8.89 10.17
C PRO A 314 -21.56 7.73 9.20
N LEU A 315 -20.44 7.84 8.48
CA LEU A 315 -20.02 6.85 7.48
C LEU A 315 -19.27 5.69 8.11
N VAL A 316 -18.54 5.92 9.20
CA VAL A 316 -17.70 4.88 9.81
C VAL A 316 -18.38 4.16 10.98
N LYS A 317 -19.30 4.85 11.70
CA LYS A 317 -19.99 4.33 12.89
C LYS A 317 -20.64 2.97 12.69
N PRO A 318 -21.39 2.71 11.61
CA PRO A 318 -22.06 1.41 11.42
C PRO A 318 -21.08 0.24 11.51
N TYR A 319 -19.91 0.37 10.90
CA TYR A 319 -18.96 -0.74 10.71
C TYR A 319 -17.99 -0.94 11.89
N ILE A 320 -17.53 0.14 12.54
CA ILE A 320 -16.53 0.04 13.61
C ILE A 320 -17.12 0.17 15.02
N TYR A 321 -18.36 0.60 15.15
CA TYR A 321 -19.04 0.71 16.44
C TYR A 321 -20.28 -0.18 16.51
N ASP A 322 -21.27 0.02 15.65
CA ASP A 322 -22.55 -0.69 15.76
C ASP A 322 -22.37 -2.21 15.53
N ASP A 323 -21.60 -2.62 14.52
CA ASP A 323 -21.29 -4.03 14.24
C ASP A 323 -20.37 -4.65 15.30
N VAL A 324 -19.56 -3.84 16.00
CA VAL A 324 -18.62 -4.32 17.03
C VAL A 324 -19.25 -4.41 18.42
N LYS A 325 -20.23 -3.57 18.73
CA LYS A 325 -20.88 -3.53 20.04
C LYS A 325 -21.37 -4.90 20.56
N PRO A 326 -21.92 -5.81 19.74
CA PRO A 326 -22.28 -7.16 20.16
C PRO A 326 -21.14 -7.98 20.76
N PHE A 327 -19.88 -7.74 20.34
CA PHE A 327 -18.72 -8.46 20.86
C PHE A 327 -18.43 -8.10 22.32
N PHE A 328 -18.58 -6.85 22.71
CA PHE A 328 -18.47 -6.42 24.11
C PHE A 328 -19.61 -6.99 24.95
N ARG A 329 -20.83 -7.08 24.38
CA ARG A 329 -21.97 -7.73 25.04
C ARG A 329 -21.73 -9.19 25.40
N LEU A 330 -20.98 -9.94 24.59
CA LEU A 330 -20.61 -11.33 24.90
C LEU A 330 -19.89 -11.49 26.24
N PHE A 331 -19.14 -10.45 26.66
CA PHE A 331 -18.42 -10.42 27.92
C PHE A 331 -19.21 -9.73 29.04
N GLY A 332 -20.44 -9.29 28.80
CA GLY A 332 -21.20 -8.48 29.75
C GLY A 332 -20.57 -7.11 30.01
N LYS A 333 -19.85 -6.56 29.02
CA LYS A 333 -19.06 -5.33 29.09
C LYS A 333 -19.42 -4.32 28.01
N GLU A 334 -20.68 -4.26 27.65
CA GLU A 334 -21.17 -3.29 26.65
C GLU A 334 -21.00 -1.83 27.11
N ASP A 335 -21.05 -1.59 28.41
CA ASP A 335 -20.89 -0.30 29.08
C ASP A 335 -19.48 0.30 28.97
N VAL A 336 -18.45 -0.51 28.68
CA VAL A 336 -17.07 -0.02 28.52
C VAL A 336 -16.70 0.24 27.06
N PHE A 337 -17.62 0.03 26.12
CA PHE A 337 -17.44 0.36 24.70
C PHE A 337 -18.31 1.55 24.33
N ALA A 338 -17.69 2.68 24.11
CA ALA A 338 -18.36 3.96 23.94
C ALA A 338 -18.07 4.61 22.58
N TRP A 339 -19.00 5.43 22.15
CA TRP A 339 -18.91 6.27 20.95
C TRP A 339 -19.13 7.74 21.31
N HIS A 340 -18.27 8.61 20.80
CA HIS A 340 -18.48 10.05 20.83
C HIS A 340 -18.38 10.62 19.42
N GLU A 341 -19.37 11.42 19.06
CA GLU A 341 -19.42 12.16 17.82
C GLU A 341 -19.26 13.65 18.12
N ASN A 342 -18.13 14.21 17.68
CA ASN A 342 -17.87 15.64 17.84
C ASN A 342 -18.65 16.43 16.78
N THR A 343 -19.45 17.40 17.24
CA THR A 343 -20.28 18.27 16.40
C THR A 343 -19.83 19.74 16.46
N ASP A 344 -18.84 20.06 17.28
CA ASP A 344 -18.25 21.39 17.42
C ASP A 344 -16.75 21.27 17.78
N PRO A 345 -15.83 21.63 16.88
CA PRO A 345 -16.03 22.24 15.56
C PRO A 345 -16.47 21.28 14.44
N SER A 346 -16.71 20.00 14.71
CA SER A 346 -17.11 18.92 13.80
C SER A 346 -16.09 18.51 12.70
N THR A 347 -15.11 19.33 12.38
CA THR A 347 -14.03 19.07 11.43
C THR A 347 -12.95 18.13 12.01
N HIS A 348 -11.93 17.78 11.23
CA HIS A 348 -10.84 16.89 11.68
C HIS A 348 -10.06 17.51 12.84
N ASN A 349 -10.29 17.04 14.08
CA ASN A 349 -9.72 17.70 15.25
C ASN A 349 -9.53 16.80 16.47
N TYR A 350 -8.65 17.25 17.40
CA TYR A 350 -8.58 16.81 18.78
C TYR A 350 -8.62 18.03 19.72
N GLN A 351 -9.64 18.87 19.47
CA GLN A 351 -9.87 20.11 20.24
C GLN A 351 -10.55 19.82 21.58
N LEU A 352 -11.03 20.85 22.25
CA LEU A 352 -11.47 20.82 23.64
C LEU A 352 -12.48 19.73 23.94
N ASP A 353 -13.55 19.60 23.13
CA ASP A 353 -14.58 18.59 23.38
C ASP A 353 -14.01 17.18 23.31
N ASN A 354 -13.29 16.84 22.21
CA ASN A 354 -12.67 15.54 22.05
C ASN A 354 -11.66 15.24 23.18
N ARG A 355 -10.88 16.25 23.62
CA ARG A 355 -9.96 16.08 24.77
C ARG A 355 -10.69 15.82 26.07
N LEU A 356 -11.79 16.53 26.35
CA LEU A 356 -12.63 16.32 27.54
C LEU A 356 -13.23 14.92 27.60
N GLN A 357 -13.72 14.40 26.48
CA GLN A 357 -14.26 13.04 26.41
C GLN A 357 -13.15 12.01 26.72
N ALA A 358 -11.97 12.18 26.14
CA ALA A 358 -10.82 11.32 26.42
C ALA A 358 -10.41 11.38 27.91
N TYR A 359 -10.30 12.59 28.49
CA TYR A 359 -9.93 12.73 29.90
C TYR A 359 -10.94 12.05 30.84
N ARG A 360 -12.23 12.24 30.59
CA ARG A 360 -13.32 11.62 31.36
C ARG A 360 -13.25 10.09 31.27
N PHE A 361 -13.05 9.58 30.07
CA PHE A 361 -12.99 8.14 29.84
C PHE A 361 -11.77 7.49 30.53
N PHE A 362 -10.58 8.08 30.38
CA PHE A 362 -9.41 7.61 31.08
C PHE A 362 -9.56 7.70 32.60
N SER A 363 -10.05 8.83 33.13
CA SER A 363 -10.25 9.00 34.57
C SER A 363 -11.18 7.98 35.14
N THR A 364 -12.32 7.72 34.49
CA THR A 364 -13.28 6.69 34.91
C THR A 364 -12.64 5.31 34.98
N HIS A 365 -11.92 4.90 33.94
CA HIS A 365 -11.35 3.56 33.87
C HIS A 365 -10.02 3.40 34.63
N PHE A 366 -9.37 4.49 35.01
CA PHE A 366 -8.20 4.49 35.89
C PHE A 366 -8.55 4.70 37.37
N GLY A 367 -9.83 4.90 37.70
CA GLY A 367 -10.27 5.16 39.07
C GLY A 367 -9.78 6.51 39.60
N LEU A 368 -9.70 7.52 38.73
CA LEU A 368 -9.32 8.89 39.09
C LEU A 368 -10.58 9.78 39.27
N PRO A 369 -10.46 10.95 39.89
CA PRO A 369 -11.58 11.88 40.01
C PRO A 369 -12.20 12.24 38.66
N VAL A 370 -13.52 12.45 38.67
CA VAL A 370 -14.26 12.88 37.47
C VAL A 370 -13.77 14.25 37.01
N ILE A 371 -13.59 14.38 35.69
CA ILE A 371 -13.11 15.61 35.07
C ILE A 371 -14.29 16.35 34.46
N GLU A 372 -14.58 17.53 34.96
CA GLU A 372 -15.64 18.41 34.45
C GLU A 372 -15.13 19.39 33.39
N GLN A 373 -13.91 19.90 33.57
CA GLN A 373 -13.31 20.93 32.74
C GLN A 373 -11.85 20.63 32.44
N GLU A 374 -11.34 21.12 31.31
CA GLU A 374 -9.91 21.14 30.99
C GLU A 374 -9.23 22.19 31.88
N ILE A 375 -8.02 21.88 32.35
CA ILE A 375 -7.18 22.88 33.01
C ILE A 375 -6.67 23.83 31.93
N PRO A 376 -6.88 25.16 32.06
CA PRO A 376 -6.30 26.12 31.11
C PRO A 376 -4.80 26.06 31.14
N VAL A 377 -4.17 25.83 29.98
CA VAL A 377 -2.70 25.69 29.86
C VAL A 377 -2.15 26.42 28.63
N ASP A 378 -2.91 27.39 28.09
CA ASP A 378 -2.52 28.14 26.90
C ASP A 378 -1.15 28.86 27.09
N ALA A 379 -0.92 29.43 28.27
CA ALA A 379 0.34 30.09 28.58
C ALA A 379 1.54 29.16 28.83
N GLU A 380 1.28 27.84 28.89
CA GLU A 380 2.29 26.82 29.18
C GLU A 380 2.79 26.10 27.91
N VAL A 381 2.11 26.32 26.80
CA VAL A 381 2.48 25.76 25.48
C VAL A 381 3.87 26.31 25.10
N LYS A 382 4.78 25.41 24.77
CA LYS A 382 6.17 25.74 24.40
C LYS A 382 6.29 25.85 22.87
N SER A 383 7.28 26.60 22.43
CA SER A 383 7.64 26.66 21.02
C SER A 383 8.22 25.33 20.53
N TYR A 384 8.24 25.13 19.21
CA TYR A 384 8.90 23.96 18.62
C TYR A 384 10.37 23.86 19.04
N ASP A 385 11.09 24.97 18.99
CA ASP A 385 12.53 25.04 19.34
C ASP A 385 12.81 24.67 20.81
N ASP A 386 11.91 25.04 21.73
CA ASP A 386 12.01 24.62 23.13
C ASP A 386 11.88 23.11 23.31
N LEU A 387 11.13 22.45 22.41
CA LEU A 387 10.79 21.02 22.50
C LEU A 387 11.66 20.12 21.63
N VAL A 388 12.52 20.68 20.78
CA VAL A 388 13.49 19.90 20.01
C VAL A 388 14.35 19.04 20.94
N VAL A 389 14.48 17.77 20.62
CA VAL A 389 15.30 16.79 21.35
C VAL A 389 16.65 16.61 20.67
N GLY A 390 16.65 16.50 19.35
CA GLY A 390 17.82 16.31 18.51
C GLY A 390 18.05 14.85 18.10
N LEU A 391 18.29 14.65 16.82
CA LEU A 391 18.65 13.36 16.23
C LEU A 391 20.13 13.34 15.82
N PRO A 392 20.79 12.17 15.78
CA PRO A 392 22.11 12.02 15.21
C PRO A 392 22.14 12.46 13.74
N LYS A 393 23.28 13.00 13.30
CA LYS A 393 23.46 13.43 11.90
C LYS A 393 23.39 12.27 10.89
N ASP A 394 23.74 11.08 11.33
CA ASP A 394 23.75 9.84 10.57
C ASP A 394 22.51 8.96 10.83
N ASN A 395 21.45 9.56 11.41
CA ASN A 395 20.20 8.86 11.63
C ASN A 395 19.65 8.30 10.33
N LEU A 396 19.28 7.02 10.32
CA LEU A 396 18.65 6.41 9.15
C LEU A 396 17.29 7.06 8.87
N THR A 397 16.91 6.99 7.61
CA THR A 397 15.56 7.29 7.13
C THR A 397 14.89 5.99 6.65
N ILE A 398 13.61 6.02 6.35
CA ILE A 398 12.88 4.87 5.78
C ILE A 398 13.59 4.37 4.51
N LEU A 399 13.87 5.28 3.56
CA LEU A 399 14.61 4.93 2.35
C LEU A 399 16.05 4.47 2.63
N GLY A 400 16.73 5.11 3.59
CA GLY A 400 18.06 4.72 4.03
C GLY A 400 18.11 3.31 4.62
N LEU A 401 17.08 2.95 5.39
CA LEU A 401 16.91 1.61 5.95
C LEU A 401 16.64 0.56 4.85
N ALA A 402 15.79 0.86 3.89
CA ALA A 402 15.56 -0.02 2.74
C ALA A 402 16.84 -0.27 1.94
N ARG A 403 17.64 0.78 1.69
CA ARG A 403 18.95 0.67 1.04
C ARG A 403 19.94 -0.19 1.85
N LYS A 404 19.95 -0.04 3.17
CA LYS A 404 20.78 -0.86 4.07
C LYS A 404 20.38 -2.33 3.97
N LEU A 405 19.10 -2.65 4.12
CA LEU A 405 18.60 -4.03 4.00
C LEU A 405 18.87 -4.63 2.62
N ALA A 406 18.79 -3.84 1.56
CA ALA A 406 19.15 -4.29 0.20
C ALA A 406 20.61 -4.74 0.06
N THR A 407 21.54 -4.24 0.87
CA THR A 407 22.95 -4.68 0.84
C THR A 407 23.14 -6.07 1.42
N GLU A 408 22.19 -6.57 2.18
CA GLU A 408 22.23 -7.89 2.82
C GLU A 408 21.55 -8.97 1.96
N ILE A 409 20.93 -8.59 0.84
CA ILE A 409 20.25 -9.53 -0.07
C ILE A 409 21.29 -10.42 -0.75
N SER A 410 21.11 -11.72 -0.63
CA SER A 410 21.90 -12.72 -1.34
C SER A 410 20.99 -13.82 -1.87
N TYR A 411 21.09 -14.08 -3.18
CA TYR A 411 20.30 -15.11 -3.83
C TYR A 411 20.94 -16.48 -3.67
N GLN A 412 20.18 -17.44 -3.16
CA GLN A 412 20.58 -18.83 -3.08
C GLN A 412 20.01 -19.58 -4.28
N PRO A 413 20.78 -20.45 -4.95
CA PRO A 413 20.25 -21.31 -5.99
C PRO A 413 19.09 -22.15 -5.45
N ALA A 414 17.95 -22.14 -6.16
CA ALA A 414 16.84 -23.00 -5.84
C ALA A 414 16.81 -24.23 -6.77
N PRO A 415 16.20 -25.36 -6.36
CA PRO A 415 15.97 -26.50 -7.24
C PRO A 415 15.16 -26.09 -8.47
N GLU A 416 15.38 -26.78 -9.59
CA GLU A 416 14.65 -26.56 -10.83
C GLU A 416 13.13 -26.61 -10.61
N GLY A 417 12.39 -25.61 -11.12
CA GLY A 417 10.94 -25.47 -10.95
C GLY A 417 10.46 -24.89 -9.62
N ALA A 418 11.28 -24.92 -8.56
CA ALA A 418 10.90 -24.34 -7.26
C ALA A 418 10.80 -22.80 -7.32
N GLU A 419 11.58 -22.16 -8.19
CA GLU A 419 11.56 -20.71 -8.38
C GLU A 419 10.24 -20.21 -8.95
N ARG A 420 9.68 -20.89 -9.94
CA ARG A 420 8.35 -20.54 -10.50
C ARG A 420 7.26 -20.68 -9.46
N GLY A 421 7.30 -21.74 -8.65
CA GLY A 421 6.37 -21.91 -7.53
C GLY A 421 6.48 -20.79 -6.51
N LYS A 422 7.71 -20.37 -6.19
CA LYS A 422 7.99 -19.26 -5.29
C LYS A 422 7.49 -17.92 -5.85
N LEU A 423 7.77 -17.65 -7.14
CA LEU A 423 7.27 -16.46 -7.81
C LEU A 423 5.74 -16.42 -7.86
N ASN A 424 5.11 -17.55 -8.20
CA ASN A 424 3.64 -17.70 -8.19
C ASN A 424 3.03 -17.28 -6.85
N THR A 425 3.61 -17.78 -5.74
CA THR A 425 3.17 -17.45 -4.39
C THR A 425 3.41 -15.98 -4.05
N LEU A 426 4.56 -15.43 -4.42
CA LEU A 426 4.96 -14.06 -4.11
C LEU A 426 4.03 -13.04 -4.81
N VAL A 427 3.80 -13.21 -6.11
CA VAL A 427 2.92 -12.32 -6.87
C VAL A 427 1.44 -12.65 -6.71
N ARG A 428 1.10 -13.63 -5.86
CA ARG A 428 -0.30 -14.06 -5.62
C ARG A 428 -1.04 -14.39 -6.92
N TYR A 429 -0.35 -15.02 -7.88
CA TYR A 429 -0.90 -15.32 -9.19
C TYR A 429 -2.14 -16.21 -9.12
N LYS A 430 -3.20 -15.77 -9.78
CA LYS A 430 -4.42 -16.55 -10.01
C LYS A 430 -4.72 -16.52 -11.51
N PRO A 431 -4.80 -17.68 -12.19
CA PRO A 431 -5.09 -17.70 -13.62
C PRO A 431 -6.47 -17.10 -13.90
N VAL A 432 -6.55 -16.28 -14.94
CA VAL A 432 -7.80 -15.74 -15.46
C VAL A 432 -7.96 -16.10 -16.93
N ALA A 433 -9.20 -16.07 -17.44
CA ALA A 433 -9.49 -16.18 -18.86
C ALA A 433 -10.18 -14.91 -19.36
N VAL A 434 -10.05 -14.61 -20.64
CA VAL A 434 -10.88 -13.60 -21.30
C VAL A 434 -12.30 -14.17 -21.41
N GLU A 435 -13.23 -13.63 -20.62
CA GLU A 435 -14.66 -14.01 -20.71
C GLU A 435 -15.35 -13.31 -21.86
N HIS A 436 -15.06 -12.00 -22.01
CA HIS A 436 -15.61 -11.19 -23.10
C HIS A 436 -14.51 -10.39 -23.77
N ALA A 437 -14.55 -10.37 -25.10
CA ALA A 437 -13.73 -9.48 -25.93
C ALA A 437 -14.68 -8.66 -26.82
N TRP A 438 -15.06 -7.49 -26.32
CA TRP A 438 -15.99 -6.61 -27.01
C TRP A 438 -15.26 -5.81 -28.09
N ALA A 439 -15.56 -6.12 -29.37
CA ALA A 439 -15.02 -5.37 -30.50
C ALA A 439 -15.74 -4.01 -30.61
N LEU A 440 -15.07 -2.94 -30.21
CA LEU A 440 -15.59 -1.57 -30.24
C LEU A 440 -15.51 -0.99 -31.65
N THR A 441 -14.44 -1.31 -32.38
CA THR A 441 -14.24 -0.90 -33.78
C THR A 441 -13.72 -2.07 -34.62
N ASN A 442 -14.01 -2.03 -35.91
CA ASN A 442 -13.43 -2.94 -36.91
C ASN A 442 -13.27 -2.16 -38.23
N THR A 443 -12.04 -1.88 -38.61
CA THR A 443 -11.75 -1.08 -39.79
C THR A 443 -10.72 -1.74 -40.69
N LYS A 444 -10.81 -1.45 -42.01
CA LYS A 444 -9.80 -1.82 -42.99
C LYS A 444 -9.40 -0.58 -43.75
N ASN A 445 -8.18 -0.16 -43.57
CA ASN A 445 -7.66 1.06 -44.21
C ASN A 445 -6.19 0.89 -44.58
N LYS A 446 -5.77 1.44 -45.70
CA LYS A 446 -4.36 1.45 -46.19
C LYS A 446 -3.67 0.08 -46.11
N GLY A 447 -4.41 -1.00 -46.36
CA GLY A 447 -3.86 -2.37 -46.36
C GLY A 447 -3.71 -2.99 -44.98
N VAL A 448 -4.22 -2.38 -43.91
CA VAL A 448 -4.23 -2.91 -42.55
C VAL A 448 -5.68 -3.11 -42.09
N GLU A 449 -5.95 -4.24 -41.45
CA GLU A 449 -7.17 -4.47 -40.68
C GLU A 449 -6.87 -4.19 -39.20
N THR A 450 -7.73 -3.40 -38.55
CA THR A 450 -7.62 -3.07 -37.12
C THR A 450 -8.93 -3.34 -36.41
N ARG A 451 -8.84 -3.84 -35.17
CA ARG A 451 -9.98 -4.01 -34.27
C ARG A 451 -9.60 -3.55 -32.87
N SER A 452 -10.38 -2.64 -32.34
CA SER A 452 -10.22 -2.19 -30.94
C SER A 452 -11.09 -3.03 -30.04
N TYR A 453 -10.54 -3.45 -28.92
CA TYR A 453 -11.21 -4.33 -27.96
C TYR A 453 -11.19 -3.77 -26.53
N GLN A 454 -12.29 -3.98 -25.84
CA GLN A 454 -12.35 -4.03 -24.39
C GLN A 454 -12.43 -5.52 -23.99
N PHE A 455 -11.49 -5.97 -23.16
CA PHE A 455 -11.44 -7.32 -22.63
C PHE A 455 -11.95 -7.32 -21.19
N ILE A 456 -12.84 -8.23 -20.86
CA ILE A 456 -13.29 -8.50 -19.48
C ILE A 456 -12.80 -9.89 -19.10
N PHE A 457 -12.15 -9.98 -17.94
CA PHE A 457 -11.62 -11.24 -17.41
C PHE A 457 -12.54 -11.84 -16.35
N GLY A 458 -12.36 -13.13 -16.06
CA GLY A 458 -13.17 -13.88 -15.09
C GLY A 458 -13.14 -13.36 -13.65
N ASN A 459 -12.24 -12.44 -13.34
CA ASN A 459 -12.19 -11.72 -12.06
C ASN A 459 -12.92 -10.37 -12.09
N GLY A 460 -13.61 -10.03 -13.19
CA GLY A 460 -14.36 -8.79 -13.36
C GLY A 460 -13.53 -7.55 -13.72
N LEU A 461 -12.20 -7.67 -13.81
CA LEU A 461 -11.32 -6.59 -14.24
C LEU A 461 -11.21 -6.54 -15.76
N SER A 462 -10.82 -5.37 -16.30
CA SER A 462 -10.65 -5.18 -17.75
C SER A 462 -9.20 -4.94 -18.15
N ALA A 463 -8.98 -5.09 -19.46
CA ALA A 463 -7.87 -4.56 -20.22
C ALA A 463 -8.40 -4.00 -21.53
N THR A 464 -7.65 -3.12 -22.17
CA THR A 464 -7.98 -2.62 -23.50
C THR A 464 -6.92 -2.98 -24.51
N GLY A 465 -7.25 -3.00 -25.79
CA GLY A 465 -6.24 -3.24 -26.81
C GLY A 465 -6.69 -3.02 -28.25
N VAL A 466 -5.72 -2.76 -29.09
CA VAL A 466 -5.90 -2.66 -30.55
C VAL A 466 -5.15 -3.81 -31.21
N TRP A 467 -5.90 -4.74 -31.75
CA TRP A 467 -5.36 -5.76 -32.65
C TRP A 467 -5.23 -5.19 -34.06
N ALA A 468 -4.12 -5.49 -34.72
CA ALA A 468 -3.88 -5.11 -36.10
C ALA A 468 -3.16 -6.19 -36.89
N LYS A 469 -3.46 -6.30 -38.19
CA LYS A 469 -2.83 -7.22 -39.14
C LYS A 469 -2.80 -6.60 -40.53
N ALA A 470 -1.68 -6.74 -41.24
CA ALA A 470 -1.67 -6.41 -42.68
C ALA A 470 -2.59 -7.39 -43.45
N ILE A 471 -3.44 -6.89 -44.34
CA ILE A 471 -4.40 -7.72 -45.12
C ILE A 471 -3.68 -8.77 -45.96
N SER A 472 -2.46 -8.47 -46.40
CA SER A 472 -1.59 -9.40 -47.14
C SER A 472 -0.93 -10.48 -46.29
N SER A 473 -0.91 -10.33 -44.95
CA SER A 473 -0.31 -11.35 -44.08
C SER A 473 -1.16 -12.61 -44.02
N PRO A 474 -0.53 -13.79 -43.93
CA PRO A 474 -1.25 -15.06 -43.80
C PRO A 474 -2.14 -15.12 -42.57
N ASN A 475 -3.21 -15.90 -42.63
CA ASN A 475 -3.94 -16.27 -41.41
C ASN A 475 -3.03 -17.16 -40.54
N GLY A 476 -3.04 -16.93 -39.22
CA GLY A 476 -2.19 -17.65 -38.28
C GLY A 476 -0.73 -17.22 -38.27
N SER A 477 -0.40 -16.02 -38.82
CA SER A 477 0.93 -15.45 -38.65
C SER A 477 1.27 -15.26 -37.17
N SER A 478 2.58 -15.20 -36.83
CA SER A 478 3.03 -14.89 -35.47
C SER A 478 2.43 -13.59 -34.97
N ALA A 479 2.17 -13.51 -33.67
CA ALA A 479 1.64 -12.30 -33.05
C ALA A 479 2.64 -11.69 -32.07
N THR A 480 2.67 -10.37 -32.00
CA THR A 480 3.42 -9.61 -30.98
C THR A 480 2.46 -8.78 -30.15
N ILE A 481 2.44 -9.03 -28.83
CA ILE A 481 1.79 -8.13 -27.87
C ILE A 481 2.77 -7.01 -27.56
N VAL A 482 2.33 -5.76 -27.71
CA VAL A 482 3.15 -4.59 -27.41
C VAL A 482 2.57 -3.84 -26.21
N LEU A 483 3.43 -3.56 -25.21
CA LEU A 483 3.08 -2.94 -23.94
C LEU A 483 3.97 -1.74 -23.67
N SER A 484 3.45 -0.71 -23.00
CA SER A 484 4.23 0.43 -22.55
C SER A 484 3.74 0.94 -21.21
N ASP A 485 4.65 1.43 -20.35
CA ASP A 485 4.31 2.09 -19.09
C ASP A 485 3.43 3.34 -19.31
N GLU A 486 3.53 3.96 -20.50
CA GLU A 486 2.70 5.11 -20.91
C GLU A 486 1.41 4.69 -21.66
N GLY A 487 1.14 3.39 -21.75
CA GLY A 487 0.00 2.82 -22.47
C GLY A 487 0.24 2.65 -23.98
N LYS A 488 -0.76 2.03 -24.65
CA LYS A 488 -0.72 1.71 -26.09
C LYS A 488 -0.52 2.91 -27.01
N LYS A 489 -0.90 4.10 -26.57
CA LYS A 489 -0.84 5.34 -27.38
C LYS A 489 0.56 5.67 -27.92
N VAL A 490 1.63 5.26 -27.23
CA VAL A 490 3.01 5.52 -27.67
C VAL A 490 3.60 4.41 -28.54
N MET A 491 2.84 3.34 -28.83
CA MET A 491 3.33 2.14 -29.48
C MET A 491 3.14 2.09 -31.01
N ALA A 492 2.83 3.23 -31.65
CA ALA A 492 2.57 3.30 -33.10
C ALA A 492 3.74 2.77 -33.95
N ARG A 493 5.00 3.11 -33.60
CA ARG A 493 6.18 2.65 -34.33
C ARG A 493 6.43 1.15 -34.13
N PRO A 494 6.49 0.60 -32.91
CA PRO A 494 6.59 -0.86 -32.71
C PRO A 494 5.51 -1.64 -33.45
N VAL A 495 4.25 -1.20 -33.39
CA VAL A 495 3.14 -1.82 -34.13
C VAL A 495 3.41 -1.84 -35.63
N SER A 496 3.74 -0.68 -36.24
CA SER A 496 4.02 -0.59 -37.67
C SER A 496 5.20 -1.46 -38.10
N ASP A 497 6.28 -1.48 -37.32
CA ASP A 497 7.47 -2.28 -37.61
C ASP A 497 7.14 -3.79 -37.62
N ARG A 498 6.25 -4.26 -36.73
CA ARG A 498 5.81 -5.66 -36.68
C ARG A 498 4.85 -6.01 -37.82
N LEU A 499 3.90 -5.13 -38.16
CA LEU A 499 3.02 -5.30 -39.30
C LEU A 499 3.79 -5.42 -40.61
N ASN A 500 4.86 -4.62 -40.80
CA ASN A 500 5.72 -4.64 -41.97
C ASN A 500 6.57 -5.92 -42.09
N ARG A 501 6.71 -6.67 -40.99
CA ARG A 501 7.31 -8.03 -40.97
C ARG A 501 6.28 -9.13 -41.23
N GLY A 502 5.01 -8.79 -41.46
CA GLY A 502 3.92 -9.73 -41.68
C GLY A 502 3.36 -10.35 -40.40
N GLU A 503 3.69 -9.81 -39.24
CA GLU A 503 3.14 -10.26 -37.96
C GLU A 503 1.75 -9.67 -37.70
N GLN A 504 0.99 -10.29 -36.81
CA GLN A 504 -0.15 -9.66 -36.14
C GLN A 504 0.35 -8.90 -34.91
N THR A 505 -0.35 -7.87 -34.48
CA THR A 505 -0.02 -7.14 -33.25
C THR A 505 -1.24 -6.99 -32.37
N LEU A 506 -1.03 -6.94 -31.06
CA LEU A 506 -1.99 -6.47 -30.07
C LEU A 506 -1.29 -5.42 -29.21
N ALA A 507 -1.59 -4.15 -29.44
CA ALA A 507 -1.18 -3.08 -28.53
C ALA A 507 -2.18 -3.04 -27.38
N ALA A 508 -1.73 -3.36 -26.16
CA ALA A 508 -2.62 -3.55 -25.01
C ALA A 508 -2.27 -2.63 -23.83
N ASP A 509 -3.30 -2.24 -23.11
CA ASP A 509 -3.23 -1.64 -21.79
C ASP A 509 -3.80 -2.65 -20.79
N LEU A 510 -2.96 -3.12 -19.88
CA LEU A 510 -3.36 -3.98 -18.76
C LEU A 510 -3.89 -3.10 -17.62
N VAL A 511 -4.54 -3.70 -16.62
CA VAL A 511 -5.03 -2.96 -15.45
C VAL A 511 -3.94 -2.04 -14.89
N PHE A 512 -4.30 -0.84 -14.48
CA PHE A 512 -3.41 0.25 -14.03
C PHE A 512 -2.47 0.83 -15.09
N THR A 513 -2.72 0.56 -16.38
CA THR A 513 -1.91 1.12 -17.47
C THR A 513 -2.81 1.73 -18.54
N GLY A 514 -2.43 2.88 -19.11
CA GLY A 514 -3.11 3.52 -20.24
C GLY A 514 -4.61 3.71 -20.02
N ASP A 515 -5.45 3.21 -20.95
CA ASP A 515 -6.90 3.31 -20.86
C ASP A 515 -7.52 2.39 -19.78
N ALA A 516 -6.77 1.40 -19.30
CA ALA A 516 -7.20 0.50 -18.21
C ALA A 516 -6.70 0.97 -16.84
N ALA A 517 -6.37 2.26 -16.70
CA ALA A 517 -6.02 2.89 -15.44
C ALA A 517 -7.20 3.72 -14.89
N PRO A 518 -7.38 3.79 -13.56
CA PRO A 518 -8.27 4.76 -12.93
C PRO A 518 -7.73 6.20 -13.12
N LYS A 519 -8.39 7.20 -12.51
CA LYS A 519 -7.86 8.56 -12.49
C LYS A 519 -6.49 8.61 -11.83
N GLU A 520 -5.68 9.61 -12.19
CA GLU A 520 -4.33 9.78 -11.66
C GLU A 520 -4.31 9.83 -10.13
N ASP A 521 -5.25 10.56 -9.53
CA ASP A 521 -5.39 10.66 -8.08
C ASP A 521 -5.72 9.33 -7.38
N ASP A 522 -6.38 8.40 -8.08
CA ASP A 522 -6.77 7.07 -7.55
C ASP A 522 -5.73 5.98 -7.89
N LEU A 523 -4.69 6.32 -8.65
CA LEU A 523 -3.78 5.32 -9.24
C LEU A 523 -2.91 4.61 -8.21
N GLU A 524 -2.52 5.27 -7.11
CA GLU A 524 -1.75 4.64 -6.04
C GLU A 524 -2.63 3.89 -5.04
N GLU A 525 -3.85 4.38 -4.81
CA GLU A 525 -4.73 3.92 -3.73
C GLU A 525 -5.27 2.51 -4.00
N PHE A 526 -5.71 2.23 -5.23
CA PHE A 526 -6.25 0.90 -5.57
C PHE A 526 -5.21 -0.23 -5.49
N PRO A 527 -3.96 -0.08 -6.00
CA PRO A 527 -2.92 -1.09 -5.78
C PRO A 527 -2.58 -1.33 -4.30
N LEU A 528 -2.56 -0.27 -3.46
CA LEU A 528 -2.40 -0.41 -2.01
C LEU A 528 -3.55 -1.18 -1.38
N MET A 529 -4.80 -0.85 -1.76
CA MET A 529 -5.99 -1.58 -1.30
C MET A 529 -6.02 -3.04 -1.77
N MET A 530 -5.51 -3.35 -2.96
CA MET A 530 -5.32 -4.73 -3.40
C MET A 530 -4.27 -5.43 -2.56
N ALA A 531 -3.14 -4.78 -2.34
CA ALA A 531 -2.03 -5.37 -1.59
C ALA A 531 -2.40 -5.67 -0.15
N THR A 532 -3.14 -4.77 0.53
CA THR A 532 -3.57 -4.98 1.91
C THR A 532 -4.55 -6.16 2.05
N THR A 533 -5.34 -6.48 1.00
CA THR A 533 -6.26 -7.64 0.97
C THR A 533 -5.62 -8.93 0.45
N GLY A 534 -4.30 -9.01 0.37
CA GLY A 534 -3.58 -10.21 0.01
C GLY A 534 -3.45 -10.45 -1.50
N GLU A 535 -3.70 -9.46 -2.34
CA GLU A 535 -3.48 -9.54 -3.78
C GLU A 535 -2.23 -8.74 -4.20
N ARG A 536 -1.81 -8.89 -5.44
CA ARG A 536 -0.70 -8.12 -6.02
C ARG A 536 -1.08 -7.69 -7.44
N ALA A 537 -0.99 -6.39 -7.71
CA ALA A 537 -1.23 -5.85 -9.06
C ALA A 537 -0.40 -6.57 -10.12
N LEU A 538 0.89 -6.80 -9.85
CA LEU A 538 1.81 -7.52 -10.74
C LEU A 538 1.33 -8.93 -11.10
N GLY A 539 0.74 -9.66 -10.14
CA GLY A 539 0.18 -10.99 -10.41
C GLY A 539 -1.08 -10.97 -11.27
N ILE A 540 -1.90 -9.92 -11.10
CA ILE A 540 -3.11 -9.71 -11.90
C ILE A 540 -2.73 -9.32 -13.33
N GLU A 541 -1.80 -8.39 -13.51
CA GLU A 541 -1.29 -7.95 -14.82
C GLU A 541 -0.63 -9.11 -15.58
N GLY A 542 0.19 -9.90 -14.88
CA GLY A 542 0.78 -11.13 -15.44
C GLY A 542 -0.28 -12.12 -15.91
N ALA A 543 -1.35 -12.31 -15.14
CA ALA A 543 -2.47 -13.17 -15.50
C ALA A 543 -3.25 -12.64 -16.71
N GLN A 544 -3.48 -11.33 -16.80
CA GLN A 544 -4.11 -10.69 -17.96
C GLN A 544 -3.26 -10.86 -19.22
N LEU A 545 -1.95 -10.66 -19.15
CA LEU A 545 -1.03 -10.83 -20.29
C LEU A 545 -1.04 -12.28 -20.80
N ILE A 546 -1.02 -13.25 -19.89
CA ILE A 546 -1.13 -14.68 -20.23
C ILE A 546 -2.46 -14.97 -20.93
N ALA A 547 -3.57 -14.45 -20.39
CA ALA A 547 -4.90 -14.64 -20.97
C ALA A 547 -5.03 -14.00 -22.35
N LEU A 548 -4.47 -12.80 -22.58
CA LEU A 548 -4.45 -12.16 -23.91
C LEU A 548 -3.62 -12.95 -24.92
N ALA A 549 -2.48 -13.52 -24.51
CA ALA A 549 -1.67 -14.38 -25.35
C ALA A 549 -2.43 -15.65 -25.77
N GLN A 550 -3.14 -16.29 -24.85
CA GLN A 550 -3.99 -17.46 -25.13
C GLN A 550 -5.16 -17.08 -26.04
N TRP A 551 -5.78 -15.92 -25.81
CA TRP A 551 -6.87 -15.41 -26.63
C TRP A 551 -6.43 -15.18 -28.09
N LEU A 552 -5.24 -14.62 -28.34
CA LEU A 552 -4.66 -14.45 -29.67
C LEU A 552 -4.45 -15.80 -30.37
N LYS A 553 -3.96 -16.82 -29.68
CA LYS A 553 -3.80 -18.17 -30.23
C LYS A 553 -5.15 -18.75 -30.63
N ASN A 554 -6.15 -18.64 -29.77
CA ASN A 554 -7.46 -19.29 -29.96
C ASN A 554 -8.33 -18.56 -31.00
N ASN A 555 -8.28 -17.23 -31.07
CA ASN A 555 -9.20 -16.45 -31.91
C ASN A 555 -8.59 -16.00 -33.24
N PHE A 556 -7.27 -15.85 -33.31
CA PHE A 556 -6.55 -15.41 -34.51
C PHE A 556 -5.54 -16.42 -35.04
N GLY A 557 -5.48 -17.61 -34.42
CA GLY A 557 -4.63 -18.71 -34.83
C GLY A 557 -3.13 -18.41 -34.76
N ALA A 558 -2.71 -17.44 -33.89
CA ALA A 558 -1.32 -17.05 -33.78
C ALA A 558 -0.43 -18.25 -33.42
N GLN A 559 0.53 -18.59 -34.27
CA GLN A 559 1.38 -19.78 -34.07
C GLN A 559 2.39 -19.55 -32.93
N THR A 560 3.00 -18.37 -32.89
CA THR A 560 3.92 -17.95 -31.84
C THR A 560 3.50 -16.60 -31.30
N ILE A 561 3.70 -16.40 -30.00
CA ILE A 561 3.45 -15.12 -29.32
C ILE A 561 4.78 -14.54 -28.88
N ARG A 562 4.99 -13.27 -29.17
CA ARG A 562 6.09 -12.43 -28.65
C ARG A 562 5.52 -11.33 -27.79
N VAL A 563 6.33 -10.81 -26.87
CA VAL A 563 6.04 -9.57 -26.15
C VAL A 563 7.14 -8.57 -26.46
N GLU A 564 6.76 -7.34 -26.79
CA GLU A 564 7.66 -6.18 -26.86
C GLU A 564 7.17 -5.16 -25.85
N SER A 565 7.99 -4.90 -24.82
CA SER A 565 7.65 -3.97 -23.74
C SER A 565 8.55 -2.74 -23.73
N LEU A 566 7.97 -1.60 -23.35
CA LEU A 566 8.66 -0.33 -23.19
C LEU A 566 8.44 0.17 -21.75
N GLY A 567 9.54 0.31 -21.00
CA GLY A 567 9.54 0.81 -19.64
C GLY A 567 9.83 -0.25 -18.60
N ILE A 568 9.92 0.16 -17.34
CA ILE A 568 10.33 -0.70 -16.21
C ILE A 568 9.18 -1.53 -15.65
N ARG A 569 7.94 -1.01 -15.67
CA ARG A 569 6.75 -1.73 -15.20
C ARG A 569 6.46 -2.92 -16.09
N ASN A 570 6.23 -2.68 -17.37
CA ASN A 570 5.95 -3.72 -18.35
C ASN A 570 7.12 -4.67 -18.62
N GLN A 571 8.37 -4.29 -18.30
CA GLN A 571 9.50 -5.22 -18.21
C GLN A 571 9.20 -6.36 -17.23
N VAL A 572 8.83 -5.99 -15.99
CA VAL A 572 8.62 -6.97 -14.92
C VAL A 572 7.36 -7.79 -15.19
N VAL A 573 6.28 -7.15 -15.64
CA VAL A 573 5.04 -7.86 -16.03
C VAL A 573 5.32 -8.93 -17.10
N ALA A 574 6.09 -8.58 -18.15
CA ALA A 574 6.41 -9.51 -19.24
C ALA A 574 7.28 -10.68 -18.78
N LEU A 575 8.28 -10.42 -17.92
CA LEU A 575 9.12 -11.47 -17.35
C LEU A 575 8.31 -12.41 -16.45
N VAL A 576 7.53 -11.85 -15.51
CA VAL A 576 6.68 -12.61 -14.60
C VAL A 576 5.66 -13.47 -15.38
N ALA A 577 5.04 -12.92 -16.42
CA ALA A 577 4.11 -13.69 -17.25
C ALA A 577 4.79 -14.85 -18.00
N ALA A 578 6.03 -14.64 -18.48
CA ALA A 578 6.81 -15.70 -19.13
C ALA A 578 7.19 -16.81 -18.14
N ASP A 579 7.55 -16.46 -16.92
CA ASP A 579 7.89 -17.39 -15.86
C ASP A 579 6.69 -18.24 -15.41
N LEU A 580 5.53 -17.60 -15.29
CA LEU A 580 4.29 -18.26 -14.85
C LEU A 580 3.65 -19.13 -15.95
N ALA A 581 3.95 -18.86 -17.23
CA ALA A 581 3.42 -19.61 -18.38
C ALA A 581 4.54 -20.08 -19.32
N PRO A 582 5.43 -21.01 -18.89
CA PRO A 582 6.57 -21.44 -19.68
C PRO A 582 6.15 -22.02 -21.03
N GLY A 583 6.81 -21.57 -22.10
CA GLY A 583 6.54 -22.00 -23.48
C GLY A 583 5.33 -21.29 -24.14
N LEU A 584 4.62 -20.42 -23.45
CA LEU A 584 3.56 -19.61 -24.07
C LEU A 584 4.15 -18.53 -24.98
N PHE A 585 5.20 -17.88 -24.53
CA PHE A 585 5.92 -16.84 -25.24
C PHE A 585 7.19 -17.38 -25.88
N SER A 586 7.48 -16.98 -27.11
CA SER A 586 8.71 -17.35 -27.83
C SER A 586 9.84 -16.34 -27.62
N GLU A 587 9.48 -15.09 -27.39
CA GLU A 587 10.43 -13.98 -27.21
C GLU A 587 9.83 -12.89 -26.33
N ILE A 588 10.66 -12.33 -25.43
CA ILE A 588 10.38 -11.13 -24.62
C ILE A 588 11.45 -10.09 -24.99
N ALA A 589 11.04 -9.02 -25.66
CA ALA A 589 11.93 -7.93 -26.07
C ALA A 589 11.63 -6.68 -25.23
N ILE A 590 12.59 -6.26 -24.43
CA ILE A 590 12.44 -5.16 -23.47
C ILE A 590 13.28 -3.97 -23.90
N ARG A 591 12.65 -2.78 -23.91
CA ARG A 591 13.31 -1.49 -24.17
C ARG A 591 13.06 -0.53 -23.01
N GLY A 592 14.07 0.22 -22.62
CA GLY A 592 13.97 1.19 -21.53
C GLY A 592 13.71 0.51 -20.17
N GLY A 593 14.12 -0.74 -20.00
CA GLY A 593 14.05 -1.46 -18.75
C GLY A 593 15.12 -1.03 -17.75
N MET A 594 15.05 -1.60 -16.56
CA MET A 594 16.06 -1.44 -15.50
C MET A 594 16.94 -2.70 -15.43
N PRO A 595 18.24 -2.56 -15.06
CA PRO A 595 19.16 -3.71 -14.96
C PRO A 595 18.91 -4.56 -13.70
N SER A 596 18.35 -3.98 -12.65
CA SER A 596 18.11 -4.60 -11.35
C SER A 596 17.04 -3.82 -10.61
N PHE A 597 16.30 -4.45 -9.70
CA PHE A 597 15.40 -3.77 -8.76
C PHE A 597 16.14 -2.78 -7.84
N ARG A 598 17.47 -2.91 -7.70
CA ARG A 598 18.30 -1.91 -7.04
C ARG A 598 18.10 -0.50 -7.60
N TYR A 599 17.78 -0.40 -8.89
CA TYR A 599 17.46 0.87 -9.56
C TYR A 599 16.33 1.63 -8.85
N LEU A 600 15.30 0.94 -8.34
CA LEU A 600 14.17 1.56 -7.64
C LEU A 600 14.58 2.24 -6.33
N LEU A 601 15.67 1.76 -5.70
CA LEU A 601 16.22 2.29 -4.46
C LEU A 601 17.23 3.42 -4.72
N ASP A 602 18.12 3.24 -5.70
CA ASP A 602 19.24 4.17 -5.99
C ASP A 602 18.73 5.44 -6.69
N THR A 603 17.82 5.28 -7.64
CA THR A 603 17.03 6.37 -8.24
C THR A 603 15.62 6.26 -7.66
N PRO A 604 15.34 6.85 -6.50
CA PRO A 604 14.14 6.51 -5.74
C PRO A 604 12.87 6.76 -6.58
N VAL A 605 12.41 5.68 -7.22
CA VAL A 605 11.18 5.67 -8.00
C VAL A 605 10.04 5.77 -7.00
N LYS A 606 9.16 6.72 -7.22
CA LYS A 606 8.01 6.92 -6.35
C LYS A 606 7.00 5.78 -6.53
N PHE A 607 6.34 5.40 -5.43
CA PHE A 607 5.34 4.33 -5.44
C PHE A 607 4.23 4.61 -6.45
N GLU A 608 3.66 5.82 -6.46
CA GLU A 608 2.56 6.22 -7.33
C GLU A 608 2.89 6.09 -8.83
N SER A 609 4.16 6.14 -9.22
CA SER A 609 4.57 5.99 -10.63
C SER A 609 4.72 4.55 -11.10
N ALA A 610 4.85 3.59 -10.18
CA ALA A 610 5.05 2.18 -10.50
C ALA A 610 4.58 1.25 -9.36
N PRO A 611 3.32 1.34 -8.91
CA PRO A 611 2.84 0.65 -7.70
C PRO A 611 2.91 -0.88 -7.80
N ASP A 612 2.80 -1.43 -9.00
CA ASP A 612 2.89 -2.85 -9.32
C ASP A 612 4.29 -3.45 -9.04
N LEU A 613 5.35 -2.64 -9.04
CA LEU A 613 6.72 -3.11 -8.80
C LEU A 613 7.06 -3.33 -7.32
N PHE A 614 6.28 -2.76 -6.40
CA PHE A 614 6.57 -2.80 -4.97
C PHE A 614 5.89 -3.97 -4.24
N CYS A 615 5.95 -5.17 -4.83
CA CYS A 615 5.50 -6.38 -4.16
C CYS A 615 6.42 -6.75 -2.99
N LEU A 616 5.80 -7.10 -1.84
CA LEU A 616 6.53 -7.62 -0.67
C LEU A 616 7.44 -8.78 -1.06
N ASP A 617 8.69 -8.75 -0.64
CA ASP A 617 9.74 -9.73 -0.94
C ASP A 617 10.26 -9.77 -2.39
N LEU A 618 9.74 -8.98 -3.32
CA LEU A 618 10.09 -9.18 -4.74
C LEU A 618 11.60 -9.07 -4.97
N TYR A 619 12.25 -7.97 -4.58
CA TYR A 619 13.70 -7.83 -4.73
C TYR A 619 14.49 -8.75 -3.81
N LYS A 620 13.97 -9.05 -2.62
CA LYS A 620 14.63 -10.00 -1.71
C LYS A 620 14.78 -11.40 -2.30
N GLN A 621 13.86 -11.82 -3.17
CA GLN A 621 13.79 -13.18 -3.68
C GLN A 621 14.18 -13.31 -5.14
N PHE A 622 14.02 -12.25 -5.92
CA PHE A 622 14.33 -12.20 -7.34
C PHE A 622 15.01 -10.88 -7.69
N ASP A 623 15.87 -10.92 -8.71
CA ASP A 623 16.29 -9.72 -9.42
C ASP A 623 15.98 -9.88 -10.90
N ILE A 624 16.15 -8.84 -11.69
CA ILE A 624 15.78 -8.79 -13.13
C ILE A 624 16.50 -9.87 -13.93
N ASP A 625 17.79 -10.11 -13.67
CA ASP A 625 18.57 -11.16 -14.34
C ASP A 625 18.04 -12.56 -14.01
N ARG A 626 17.60 -12.77 -12.78
CA ARG A 626 17.04 -14.04 -12.34
C ARG A 626 15.66 -14.29 -12.96
N LEU A 627 14.77 -13.28 -12.99
CA LEU A 627 13.52 -13.37 -13.72
C LEU A 627 13.76 -13.67 -15.21
N ALA A 628 14.70 -12.96 -15.83
CA ALA A 628 15.04 -13.23 -17.23
C ALA A 628 15.59 -14.65 -17.47
N SER A 629 16.29 -15.22 -16.50
CA SER A 629 16.82 -16.60 -16.58
C SER A 629 15.73 -17.66 -16.48
N ILE A 630 14.76 -17.50 -15.58
CA ILE A 630 13.69 -18.50 -15.40
C ILE A 630 12.58 -18.37 -16.45
N ALA A 631 12.59 -17.32 -17.28
CA ALA A 631 11.66 -17.15 -18.40
C ALA A 631 11.87 -18.15 -19.53
N GLU A 632 12.93 -18.96 -19.51
CA GLU A 632 13.15 -20.02 -20.48
C GLU A 632 11.90 -20.95 -20.61
N PRO A 633 11.55 -21.40 -21.84
CA PRO A 633 12.32 -21.29 -23.10
C PRO A 633 12.11 -19.99 -23.90
N ALA A 634 11.49 -18.95 -23.37
CA ALA A 634 11.36 -17.67 -24.07
C ALA A 634 12.75 -17.01 -24.21
N ARG A 635 13.03 -16.48 -25.40
CA ARG A 635 14.26 -15.70 -25.61
C ARG A 635 14.06 -14.28 -25.05
N VAL A 636 14.81 -13.95 -24.01
CA VAL A 636 14.77 -12.59 -23.42
C VAL A 636 15.87 -11.72 -24.02
N THR A 637 15.50 -10.51 -24.48
CA THR A 637 16.42 -9.47 -24.94
C THR A 637 16.11 -8.18 -24.22
N GLN A 638 17.11 -7.52 -23.64
CA GLN A 638 16.92 -6.34 -22.81
C GLN A 638 17.82 -5.19 -23.27
N GLN A 639 17.21 -4.00 -23.36
CA GLN A 639 17.88 -2.74 -23.57
C GLN A 639 17.49 -1.81 -22.43
N TYR A 640 18.45 -1.49 -21.58
CA TYR A 640 18.26 -0.68 -20.39
C TYR A 640 18.18 0.83 -20.72
N ARG A 641 17.66 1.61 -19.78
CA ARG A 641 17.64 3.07 -19.79
C ARG A 641 19.04 3.68 -19.70
#